data_1564ccdfb06303ae2c45fb6259d4dcd2
#
_entry.id   1564ccdfb06303ae2c45fb6259d4dcd2
#
_cell.length_a   1.000
_cell.length_b   1.000
_cell.length_c   1.000
_cell.angle_alpha   90.00
_cell.angle_beta   90.00
_cell.angle_gamma   90.00
#
_symmetry.space_group_name_H-M   'P 1'
#
loop_
_entity.id
_entity.type
_entity.pdbx_description
1 polymer ?
#
loop_
_entity_poly.entity_id
_entity_poly.type
_entity_poly.pdbx_seq_one_letter_code
_entity_poly.pdbx_strand_id
1 'polypeptide(L)'
;MIGQTISHYQIDEKIGEGAMGEVYRARDLKLNRAVALKFIPAALVNEAQRLNRFEREAQLLAALNHPNIAAIHGVEEYLGKPFLVMELVEGETLADHLLAGELPIADALRLALQIADALKAAHKQGIIHRDLKPANIKITPDGIIKVLDFGLAKQFQDTSKEIDSEAATLHALTMAGGVIGTPAYMAPEQALGQAADRRADFFSFGAILYEMLTAQRAFSGPTLPAIMQAVLSTNPTSPRRLRPAVPVELDAAVMKSLNKKKELRQQDADELSRDLGQINATLTARSVALTPSPAQALRNLAWRYKTWKTEHQRAVFIAAALVVLVIAGAVATVALKRRAVAVTGPSAARGLKPLDVSASTYELFQQGSTFLERYDKEENLNGAIQDFQAALAKDPNYSPAYAGLGLAYLMKYQANRDKQLLDTAFSNAKQAVDLNGQLADNRVSLGRVLVEKADADKAEAELKQALMVDPLNAGAHRGLGDVERVRKHWTEAETFYKRAIDLRPKDWDLRLTLGNFYFRQSRYAEAEQAFAEVTRLVPDCYLGYRNLGGAYHMQAHFAEGSAEFQKALQIKPSASTYSNLGTSLFFQGLYQQSVVAMEKAVEMGANNVQNWINLGDAYRWTPGNEDKAKDVYRTAIKMIRGELSAKANDADLRSRLALCMAKSGEKKQALEEAAAVEALDRTASVLSRLVTVYEVCGQRRQALDTMAAALKAGYSMEEFSRDPELLELRKDPGFHKLVAMLPDQPHK
;
A
#
# COMPACT_ATOMS: atom_id res chain seq x y z
N MET A 1 6.14 25.06 1.41
CA MET A 1 7.38 25.85 1.58
C MET A 1 8.12 26.13 0.26
N ILE A 2 7.86 25.37 -0.81
CA ILE A 2 8.52 25.59 -2.12
C ILE A 2 8.18 26.99 -2.66
N GLY A 3 9.18 27.70 -3.18
CA GLY A 3 9.06 29.08 -3.67
C GLY A 3 9.10 30.19 -2.59
N GLN A 4 9.12 29.81 -1.30
CA GLN A 4 9.21 30.77 -0.20
C GLN A 4 10.66 31.08 0.16
N THR A 5 10.89 32.27 0.69
CA THR A 5 12.17 32.65 1.29
C THR A 5 12.09 32.55 2.80
N ILE A 6 12.93 31.70 3.39
CA ILE A 6 13.05 31.49 4.83
C ILE A 6 14.38 32.07 5.29
N SER A 7 14.34 33.08 6.19
CA SER A 7 15.52 33.88 6.51
C SER A 7 16.11 34.52 5.22
N HIS A 8 17.22 33.99 4.74
CA HIS A 8 17.86 34.40 3.48
C HIS A 8 18.06 33.20 2.53
N TYR A 9 17.31 32.10 2.74
CA TYR A 9 17.33 30.91 1.90
C TYR A 9 16.06 30.85 1.06
N GLN A 10 16.20 30.87 -0.24
CA GLN A 10 15.09 30.63 -1.16
C GLN A 10 14.93 29.14 -1.39
N ILE A 11 13.77 28.58 -1.06
CA ILE A 11 13.49 27.16 -1.22
C ILE A 11 13.10 26.86 -2.66
N ASP A 12 13.90 25.99 -3.32
CA ASP A 12 13.69 25.60 -4.71
C ASP A 12 12.78 24.36 -4.81
N GLU A 13 13.12 23.27 -4.09
CA GLU A 13 12.41 22.00 -4.17
C GLU A 13 12.59 21.16 -2.89
N LYS A 14 11.67 20.21 -2.67
CA LYS A 14 11.81 19.20 -1.61
C LYS A 14 12.59 18.02 -2.15
N ILE A 15 13.74 17.71 -1.54
CA ILE A 15 14.67 16.65 -1.98
C ILE A 15 14.61 15.40 -1.10
N GLY A 16 13.93 15.45 0.05
CA GLY A 16 13.78 14.28 0.92
C GLY A 16 12.74 14.50 2.02
N GLU A 17 12.17 13.37 2.48
CA GLU A 17 11.27 13.31 3.63
C GLU A 17 11.50 12.00 4.37
N GLY A 18 11.54 12.05 5.70
CA GLY A 18 11.71 10.86 6.52
C GLY A 18 11.36 11.10 7.99
N ALA A 19 11.58 10.08 8.82
CA ALA A 19 11.32 10.15 10.26
C ALA A 19 12.12 11.26 10.99
N MET A 20 13.20 11.75 10.38
CA MET A 20 14.07 12.80 10.91
C MET A 20 13.77 14.19 10.33
N GLY A 21 12.65 14.36 9.61
CA GLY A 21 12.22 15.63 9.07
C GLY A 21 12.22 15.71 7.54
N GLU A 22 12.00 16.92 7.05
CA GLU A 22 11.95 17.25 5.64
C GLU A 22 13.24 17.94 5.21
N VAL A 23 13.76 17.57 4.04
CA VAL A 23 14.96 18.16 3.46
C VAL A 23 14.61 18.88 2.17
N TYR A 24 15.04 20.15 2.08
CA TYR A 24 14.78 21.01 0.93
C TYR A 24 16.09 21.44 0.30
N ARG A 25 16.12 21.51 -1.03
CA ARG A 25 17.11 22.26 -1.77
C ARG A 25 16.75 23.73 -1.68
N ALA A 26 17.72 24.57 -1.35
CA ALA A 26 17.53 26.00 -1.27
C ALA A 26 18.76 26.75 -1.79
N ARG A 27 18.58 28.02 -2.11
CA ARG A 27 19.64 28.95 -2.47
C ARG A 27 19.88 29.93 -1.33
N ASP A 28 21.09 29.94 -0.80
CA ASP A 28 21.55 30.97 0.12
C ASP A 28 21.75 32.28 -0.67
N LEU A 29 20.86 33.26 -0.46
CA LEU A 29 20.86 34.52 -1.20
C LEU A 29 22.01 35.47 -0.76
N LYS A 30 22.57 35.26 0.46
CA LYS A 30 23.70 36.06 0.95
C LYS A 30 25.04 35.61 0.39
N LEU A 31 25.22 34.26 0.33
CA LEU A 31 26.48 33.66 -0.12
C LEU A 31 26.40 33.15 -1.55
N ASN A 32 25.23 33.27 -2.20
CA ASN A 32 24.95 32.85 -3.58
C ASN A 32 25.39 31.40 -3.88
N ARG A 33 25.04 30.48 -2.99
CA ARG A 33 25.34 29.04 -3.12
C ARG A 33 24.12 28.18 -2.90
N ALA A 34 24.11 26.98 -3.47
CA ALA A 34 23.11 25.98 -3.18
C ALA A 34 23.38 25.30 -1.84
N VAL A 35 22.33 25.05 -1.04
CA VAL A 35 22.39 24.40 0.27
C VAL A 35 21.23 23.43 0.42
N ALA A 36 21.38 22.49 1.35
CA ALA A 36 20.29 21.65 1.82
C ALA A 36 19.78 22.16 3.18
N LEU A 37 18.48 22.38 3.30
CA LEU A 37 17.82 22.76 4.56
C LEU A 37 17.08 21.57 5.12
N LYS A 38 17.48 21.09 6.31
CA LYS A 38 16.83 19.96 6.99
C LYS A 38 16.04 20.46 8.17
N PHE A 39 14.70 20.43 8.07
CA PHE A 39 13.77 20.82 9.14
C PHE A 39 13.59 19.67 10.11
N ILE A 40 13.79 19.97 11.40
CA ILE A 40 13.64 18.97 12.47
C ILE A 40 12.19 18.93 12.93
N PRO A 41 11.57 17.73 13.07
CA PRO A 41 10.21 17.59 13.57
C PRO A 41 10.06 18.20 14.97
N ALA A 42 8.96 18.94 15.19
CA ALA A 42 8.67 19.59 16.47
C ALA A 42 8.66 18.61 17.66
N ALA A 43 8.23 17.35 17.41
CA ALA A 43 8.22 16.30 18.46
C ALA A 43 9.62 15.99 19.05
N LEU A 44 10.70 16.32 18.36
CA LEU A 44 12.07 16.07 18.82
C LEU A 44 12.68 17.26 19.58
N VAL A 45 12.04 18.45 19.55
CA VAL A 45 12.62 19.71 20.10
C VAL A 45 11.70 20.45 21.06
N ASN A 46 10.58 19.85 21.48
CA ASN A 46 9.56 20.51 22.33
C ASN A 46 10.00 20.81 23.78
N GLU A 47 11.20 20.41 24.21
CA GLU A 47 11.76 20.72 25.52
C GLU A 47 13.03 21.57 25.38
N ALA A 48 13.12 22.66 26.11
CA ALA A 48 14.27 23.57 26.06
C ALA A 48 15.64 22.87 26.29
N GLN A 49 15.65 21.82 27.11
CA GLN A 49 16.86 21.01 27.33
C GLN A 49 17.25 20.19 26.11
N ARG A 50 16.29 19.76 25.28
CA ARG A 50 16.54 19.01 24.05
C ARG A 50 17.08 19.93 22.95
N LEU A 51 16.53 21.13 22.85
CA LEU A 51 16.99 22.14 21.88
C LEU A 51 18.45 22.54 22.16
N ASN A 52 18.81 22.84 23.43
CA ASN A 52 20.19 23.17 23.81
C ASN A 52 21.20 22.04 23.53
N ARG A 53 20.78 20.77 23.66
CA ARG A 53 21.64 19.62 23.28
C ARG A 53 21.79 19.52 21.78
N PHE A 54 20.71 19.67 21.02
CA PHE A 54 20.73 19.68 19.57
C PHE A 54 21.68 20.73 19.02
N GLU A 55 21.59 21.97 19.50
CA GLU A 55 22.50 23.05 19.10
C GLU A 55 23.98 22.73 19.39
N ARG A 56 24.25 22.15 20.55
CA ARG A 56 25.61 21.78 20.97
C ARG A 56 26.19 20.67 20.10
N GLU A 57 25.38 19.67 19.75
CA GLU A 57 25.80 18.58 18.86
C GLU A 57 25.97 19.06 17.42
N ALA A 58 25.06 19.90 16.94
CA ALA A 58 25.17 20.49 15.62
C ALA A 58 26.43 21.38 15.52
N GLN A 59 26.82 22.08 16.59
CA GLN A 59 28.08 22.83 16.65
C GLN A 59 29.32 21.92 16.58
N LEU A 60 29.29 20.75 17.26
CA LEU A 60 30.35 19.75 17.17
C LEU A 60 30.49 19.19 15.75
N LEU A 61 29.35 18.91 15.12
CA LEU A 61 29.33 18.43 13.73
C LEU A 61 29.74 19.52 12.72
N ALA A 62 29.42 20.78 12.97
CA ALA A 62 29.83 21.89 12.13
C ALA A 62 31.35 22.13 12.18
N ALA A 63 32.02 21.72 13.25
CA ALA A 63 33.46 21.74 13.36
C ALA A 63 34.15 20.63 12.54
N LEU A 64 33.39 19.65 12.05
CA LEU A 64 33.91 18.55 11.24
C LEU A 64 34.03 18.97 9.77
N ASN A 65 35.25 19.22 9.33
CA ASN A 65 35.57 19.51 7.93
C ASN A 65 36.40 18.36 7.35
N HIS A 66 35.75 17.53 6.52
CA HIS A 66 36.40 16.36 5.90
C HIS A 66 35.87 16.12 4.48
N PRO A 67 36.68 15.75 3.49
CA PRO A 67 36.23 15.56 2.12
C PRO A 67 35.11 14.51 1.97
N ASN A 68 35.12 13.51 2.85
CA ASN A 68 34.12 12.41 2.83
C ASN A 68 32.94 12.59 3.81
N ILE A 69 32.75 13.77 4.39
CA ILE A 69 31.64 14.11 5.28
C ILE A 69 30.92 15.34 4.72
N ALA A 70 29.61 15.33 4.65
CA ALA A 70 28.84 16.51 4.25
C ALA A 70 28.92 17.59 5.34
N ALA A 71 29.34 18.80 4.97
CA ALA A 71 29.54 19.90 5.90
C ALA A 71 28.20 20.43 6.43
N ILE A 72 28.11 20.70 7.74
CA ILE A 72 27.06 21.50 8.35
C ILE A 72 27.50 22.94 8.38
N HIS A 73 26.76 23.85 7.76
CA HIS A 73 27.07 25.26 7.67
C HIS A 73 26.51 26.08 8.82
N GLY A 74 25.44 25.58 9.49
CA GLY A 74 24.83 26.26 10.62
C GLY A 74 23.52 25.64 11.06
N VAL A 75 23.00 26.18 12.16
CA VAL A 75 21.67 25.93 12.70
C VAL A 75 20.93 27.24 12.71
N GLU A 76 19.73 27.27 12.17
CA GLU A 76 18.86 28.44 12.19
C GLU A 76 17.45 28.05 12.65
N GLU A 77 16.62 29.02 12.92
CA GLU A 77 15.24 28.85 13.36
C GLU A 77 14.28 29.63 12.47
N TYR A 78 13.13 29.03 12.17
CA TYR A 78 12.04 29.69 11.46
C TYR A 78 10.69 29.32 12.08
N LEU A 79 9.95 30.31 12.53
CA LEU A 79 8.64 30.15 13.20
C LEU A 79 8.67 29.14 14.37
N GLY A 80 9.73 29.18 15.17
CA GLY A 80 9.91 28.26 16.31
C GLY A 80 10.37 26.85 15.91
N LYS A 81 10.72 26.62 14.64
CA LYS A 81 11.21 25.33 14.15
C LYS A 81 12.69 25.44 13.77
N PRO A 82 13.57 24.71 14.47
CA PRO A 82 14.99 24.69 14.11
C PRO A 82 15.20 23.90 12.82
N PHE A 83 16.17 24.34 12.02
CA PHE A 83 16.62 23.64 10.82
C PHE A 83 18.13 23.71 10.68
N LEU A 84 18.70 22.69 10.08
CA LEU A 84 20.12 22.61 9.74
C LEU A 84 20.34 23.13 8.33
N VAL A 85 21.36 23.94 8.16
CA VAL A 85 21.89 24.36 6.86
C VAL A 85 23.10 23.49 6.56
N MET A 86 23.04 22.74 5.46
CA MET A 86 24.03 21.73 5.13
C MET A 86 24.56 21.90 3.70
N GLU A 87 25.70 21.31 3.43
CA GLU A 87 26.23 21.12 2.06
C GLU A 87 25.19 20.38 1.21
N LEU A 88 24.81 20.94 0.07
CA LEU A 88 24.02 20.23 -0.93
C LEU A 88 24.96 19.31 -1.72
N VAL A 89 24.94 18.02 -1.41
CA VAL A 89 25.76 17.02 -2.10
C VAL A 89 25.05 16.56 -3.35
N GLU A 90 25.66 16.76 -4.51
CA GLU A 90 25.19 16.22 -5.79
C GLU A 90 25.60 14.75 -5.96
N GLY A 91 24.83 13.99 -6.76
CA GLY A 91 25.07 12.57 -7.02
C GLY A 91 24.03 11.65 -6.42
N GLU A 92 24.15 10.35 -6.69
CA GLU A 92 23.26 9.29 -6.26
C GLU A 92 23.67 8.76 -4.88
N THR A 93 22.73 8.13 -4.15
CA THR A 93 23.08 7.43 -2.91
C THR A 93 23.75 6.09 -3.22
N LEU A 94 24.55 5.59 -2.27
CA LEU A 94 25.10 4.23 -2.38
C LEU A 94 23.96 3.18 -2.45
N ALA A 95 22.82 3.45 -1.85
CA ALA A 95 21.63 2.58 -1.97
C ALA A 95 21.15 2.49 -3.43
N ASP A 96 21.12 3.61 -4.16
CA ASP A 96 20.72 3.64 -5.57
C ASP A 96 21.74 2.87 -6.44
N HIS A 97 23.04 2.99 -6.14
CA HIS A 97 24.09 2.23 -6.82
C HIS A 97 23.97 0.71 -6.59
N LEU A 98 23.57 0.29 -5.38
CA LEU A 98 23.41 -1.13 -5.04
C LEU A 98 22.17 -1.76 -5.70
N LEU A 99 21.19 -0.98 -6.16
CA LEU A 99 20.10 -1.49 -6.98
C LEU A 99 20.57 -2.05 -8.34
N ALA A 100 21.72 -1.61 -8.83
CA ALA A 100 22.31 -2.09 -10.07
C ALA A 100 23.08 -3.43 -9.90
N GLY A 101 23.19 -3.95 -8.68
CA GLY A 101 23.88 -5.18 -8.33
C GLY A 101 25.19 -4.96 -7.57
N GLU A 102 26.01 -6.02 -7.49
CA GLU A 102 27.29 -6.02 -6.80
C GLU A 102 28.31 -5.08 -7.47
N LEU A 103 29.07 -4.37 -6.66
CA LEU A 103 30.14 -3.51 -7.17
C LEU A 103 31.36 -4.33 -7.56
N PRO A 104 32.18 -3.88 -8.54
CA PRO A 104 33.52 -4.40 -8.74
C PRO A 104 34.31 -4.34 -7.42
N ILE A 105 35.06 -5.40 -7.09
CA ILE A 105 35.75 -5.51 -5.79
C ILE A 105 36.69 -4.31 -5.54
N ALA A 106 37.37 -3.84 -6.59
CA ALA A 106 38.24 -2.67 -6.50
C ALA A 106 37.47 -1.38 -6.17
N ASP A 107 36.28 -1.19 -6.75
CA ASP A 107 35.42 -0.04 -6.46
C ASP A 107 34.81 -0.13 -5.07
N ALA A 108 34.32 -1.32 -4.67
CA ALA A 108 33.81 -1.56 -3.33
C ALA A 108 34.89 -1.22 -2.26
N LEU A 109 36.11 -1.65 -2.48
CA LEU A 109 37.23 -1.39 -1.57
C LEU A 109 37.64 0.10 -1.57
N ARG A 110 37.65 0.77 -2.74
CA ARG A 110 37.91 2.19 -2.87
C ARG A 110 36.87 3.04 -2.10
N LEU A 111 35.61 2.71 -2.20
CA LEU A 111 34.53 3.38 -1.47
C LEU A 111 34.61 3.05 0.03
N ALA A 112 34.92 1.80 0.40
CA ALA A 112 35.08 1.38 1.78
C ALA A 112 36.20 2.14 2.50
N LEU A 113 37.34 2.38 1.84
CA LEU A 113 38.43 3.19 2.38
C LEU A 113 37.98 4.61 2.67
N GLN A 114 37.21 5.24 1.78
CA GLN A 114 36.71 6.60 1.99
C GLN A 114 35.69 6.67 3.15
N ILE A 115 34.84 5.62 3.31
CA ILE A 115 33.92 5.52 4.45
C ILE A 115 34.72 5.37 5.75
N ALA A 116 35.75 4.53 5.75
CA ALA A 116 36.63 4.34 6.92
C ALA A 116 37.33 5.64 7.32
N ASP A 117 37.79 6.46 6.35
CA ASP A 117 38.41 7.76 6.61
C ASP A 117 37.41 8.77 7.19
N ALA A 118 36.16 8.77 6.71
CA ALA A 118 35.10 9.60 7.28
C ALA A 118 34.83 9.21 8.76
N LEU A 119 34.69 7.89 9.04
CA LEU A 119 34.49 7.40 10.40
C LEU A 119 35.69 7.74 11.32
N LYS A 120 36.90 7.62 10.81
CA LYS A 120 38.11 7.98 11.54
C LYS A 120 38.12 9.46 11.94
N ALA A 121 37.76 10.37 11.01
CA ALA A 121 37.68 11.80 11.28
C ALA A 121 36.61 12.11 12.34
N ALA A 122 35.42 11.50 12.27
CA ALA A 122 34.33 11.69 13.22
C ALA A 122 34.72 11.16 14.62
N HIS A 123 35.22 9.92 14.68
CA HIS A 123 35.58 9.26 15.95
C HIS A 123 36.70 9.97 16.71
N LYS A 124 37.65 10.66 16.01
CA LYS A 124 38.66 11.52 16.64
C LYS A 124 38.06 12.69 17.41
N GLN A 125 36.89 13.18 16.98
CA GLN A 125 36.15 14.25 17.64
C GLN A 125 35.12 13.70 18.65
N GLY A 126 35.15 12.41 18.92
CA GLY A 126 34.17 11.73 19.83
C GLY A 126 32.77 11.56 19.23
N ILE A 127 32.62 11.77 17.94
CA ILE A 127 31.33 11.69 17.24
C ILE A 127 31.13 10.28 16.69
N ILE A 128 30.02 9.63 17.03
CA ILE A 128 29.60 8.31 16.55
C ILE A 128 28.41 8.50 15.63
N HIS A 129 28.40 7.84 14.45
CA HIS A 129 27.35 8.02 13.44
C HIS A 129 26.00 7.41 13.86
N ARG A 130 25.99 6.20 14.41
CA ARG A 130 24.85 5.47 14.97
C ARG A 130 23.73 5.10 13.96
N ASP A 131 23.73 5.63 12.74
CA ASP A 131 22.74 5.33 11.67
C ASP A 131 23.41 5.23 10.30
N LEU A 132 24.60 4.63 10.26
CA LEU A 132 25.35 4.44 8.99
C LEU A 132 24.63 3.37 8.14
N LYS A 133 24.25 3.76 6.91
CA LYS A 133 23.54 2.92 5.95
C LYS A 133 23.75 3.44 4.52
N PRO A 134 23.54 2.64 3.46
CA PRO A 134 23.77 3.07 2.08
C PRO A 134 23.00 4.34 1.68
N ALA A 135 21.78 4.55 2.20
CA ALA A 135 20.98 5.74 1.92
C ALA A 135 21.58 7.04 2.52
N ASN A 136 22.46 6.93 3.53
CA ASN A 136 23.16 8.06 4.15
C ASN A 136 24.57 8.26 3.59
N ILE A 137 24.90 7.65 2.45
CA ILE A 137 26.18 7.81 1.75
C ILE A 137 25.88 8.22 0.32
N LYS A 138 26.30 9.39 -0.09
CA LYS A 138 26.23 9.85 -1.48
C LYS A 138 27.56 9.66 -2.20
N ILE A 139 27.48 9.37 -3.49
CA ILE A 139 28.63 9.25 -4.39
C ILE A 139 28.54 10.40 -5.38
N THR A 140 29.51 11.32 -5.31
CA THR A 140 29.57 12.46 -6.25
C THR A 140 29.97 11.99 -7.65
N PRO A 141 29.74 12.80 -8.70
CA PRO A 141 30.15 12.47 -10.08
C PRO A 141 31.60 12.09 -10.23
N ASP A 142 32.50 12.68 -9.42
CA ASP A 142 33.98 12.39 -9.41
C ASP A 142 34.29 11.10 -8.63
N GLY A 143 33.31 10.38 -8.09
CA GLY A 143 33.49 9.12 -7.35
C GLY A 143 34.00 9.31 -5.91
N ILE A 144 33.82 10.51 -5.34
CA ILE A 144 34.08 10.80 -3.92
C ILE A 144 32.82 10.51 -3.14
N ILE A 145 32.93 9.82 -1.98
CA ILE A 145 31.77 9.63 -1.11
C ILE A 145 31.60 10.81 -0.15
N LYS A 146 30.35 11.07 0.19
CA LYS A 146 29.96 11.99 1.26
C LYS A 146 29.03 11.27 2.22
N VAL A 147 29.45 11.08 3.46
CA VAL A 147 28.62 10.56 4.54
C VAL A 147 27.72 11.68 5.03
N LEU A 148 26.42 11.40 5.06
CA LEU A 148 25.35 12.32 5.46
C LEU A 148 24.82 11.92 6.84
N ASP A 149 24.12 12.84 7.49
CA ASP A 149 23.21 12.56 8.62
C ASP A 149 23.83 11.79 9.80
N PHE A 150 24.93 12.26 10.35
CA PHE A 150 25.41 11.79 11.65
C PHE A 150 24.29 11.89 12.69
N GLY A 151 23.99 10.80 13.37
CA GLY A 151 22.77 10.45 14.14
C GLY A 151 22.29 11.42 15.23
N LEU A 152 22.15 12.70 14.89
CA LEU A 152 21.62 13.77 15.76
C LEU A 152 20.29 13.40 16.47
N ALA A 153 19.44 12.63 15.83
CA ALA A 153 18.12 12.31 16.41
C ALA A 153 18.10 11.10 17.36
N LYS A 154 19.08 10.19 17.30
CA LYS A 154 19.11 8.99 18.16
C LYS A 154 19.67 9.27 19.56
N GLN A 155 20.45 10.31 19.76
CA GLN A 155 20.97 10.72 21.07
C GLN A 155 19.90 11.28 22.02
N PHE A 156 18.75 11.73 21.46
CA PHE A 156 17.63 12.24 22.28
C PHE A 156 16.85 11.14 23.01
N GLN A 157 17.06 9.87 22.65
CA GLN A 157 16.37 8.73 23.27
C GLN A 157 17.12 8.09 24.43
N ASP A 158 18.43 8.35 24.58
CA ASP A 158 19.30 7.66 25.55
C ASP A 158 19.18 8.15 27.02
N THR A 159 18.25 9.06 27.36
CA THR A 159 18.18 9.65 28.70
C THR A 159 16.79 9.67 29.35
N SER A 160 15.97 8.66 29.15
CA SER A 160 14.79 8.49 29.96
C SER A 160 14.72 7.11 30.59
N LYS A 161 15.22 7.04 31.86
CA LYS A 161 14.99 6.00 32.88
C LYS A 161 15.59 4.61 32.63
N GLU A 162 16.46 4.20 33.48
CA GLU A 162 16.66 2.80 33.89
C GLU A 162 15.30 2.13 34.08
N ILE A 163 14.90 1.31 33.10
CA ILE A 163 13.76 0.41 33.21
C ILE A 163 14.33 -1.00 33.05
N ASP A 164 14.44 -1.67 34.21
CA ASP A 164 14.67 -3.11 34.28
C ASP A 164 13.56 -3.87 33.57
N SER A 165 13.82 -4.34 32.36
CA SER A 165 13.34 -5.59 31.73
C SER A 165 13.60 -5.60 30.24
N GLU A 166 14.14 -6.69 29.70
CA GLU A 166 14.41 -6.94 28.26
C GLU A 166 13.17 -6.78 27.36
N ALA A 167 11.97 -6.97 27.90
CA ALA A 167 10.70 -6.82 27.16
C ALA A 167 10.27 -5.35 26.98
N ALA A 168 10.69 -4.43 27.88
CA ALA A 168 10.29 -3.03 27.85
C ALA A 168 11.03 -2.22 26.78
N THR A 169 12.27 -2.61 26.44
CA THR A 169 13.10 -1.90 25.46
C THR A 169 12.59 -2.11 24.02
N LEU A 170 12.10 -3.29 23.70
CA LEU A 170 11.47 -3.59 22.41
C LEU A 170 10.13 -2.82 22.25
N HIS A 171 9.41 -2.63 23.36
CA HIS A 171 8.13 -1.91 23.39
C HIS A 171 8.31 -0.39 23.29
N ALA A 172 9.39 0.16 23.90
CA ALA A 172 9.70 1.59 23.83
C ALA A 172 10.14 2.05 22.44
N LEU A 173 10.87 1.21 21.69
CA LEU A 173 11.28 1.47 20.29
C LEU A 173 10.10 1.46 19.31
N THR A 174 9.04 0.72 19.64
CA THR A 174 7.81 0.63 18.82
C THR A 174 6.76 1.69 19.18
N MET A 175 6.72 2.14 20.45
CA MET A 175 5.72 3.12 20.93
C MET A 175 6.04 4.57 20.53
N ALA A 176 7.26 4.90 20.16
CA ALA A 176 7.65 6.26 19.73
C ALA A 176 7.23 6.63 18.28
N GLY A 177 6.41 5.82 17.61
CA GLY A 177 5.74 6.17 16.34
C GLY A 177 6.66 6.39 15.14
N GLY A 178 7.95 6.11 15.25
CA GLY A 178 8.91 6.28 14.15
C GLY A 178 9.87 5.11 14.09
N VAL A 179 9.81 4.31 13.04
CA VAL A 179 10.89 3.37 12.69
C VAL A 179 12.09 4.20 12.28
N ILE A 180 12.95 4.54 13.25
CA ILE A 180 14.19 5.28 13.01
C ILE A 180 15.24 4.26 12.53
N GLY A 181 15.46 4.21 11.23
CA GLY A 181 16.54 3.46 10.58
C GLY A 181 16.14 2.10 9.99
N THR A 182 16.91 1.65 9.01
CA THR A 182 16.79 0.31 8.42
C THR A 182 17.55 -0.67 9.32
N PRO A 183 16.90 -1.59 10.03
CA PRO A 183 17.52 -2.39 11.10
C PRO A 183 18.61 -3.36 10.58
N ALA A 184 18.65 -3.64 9.29
CA ALA A 184 19.65 -4.52 8.66
C ALA A 184 21.11 -4.05 8.81
N TYR A 185 21.33 -2.77 9.15
CA TYR A 185 22.68 -2.20 9.38
C TYR A 185 22.94 -1.84 10.85
N MET A 186 21.94 -2.02 11.72
CA MET A 186 22.04 -1.70 13.14
C MET A 186 22.93 -2.72 13.86
N ALA A 187 23.79 -2.24 14.76
CA ALA A 187 24.60 -3.15 15.57
C ALA A 187 23.76 -3.89 16.64
N PRO A 188 24.15 -5.11 17.04
CA PRO A 188 23.43 -5.88 18.06
C PRO A 188 23.16 -5.12 19.36
N GLU A 189 24.14 -4.39 19.90
CA GLU A 189 23.99 -3.56 21.09
C GLU A 189 22.96 -2.43 20.90
N GLN A 190 22.86 -1.85 19.71
CA GLN A 190 21.83 -0.85 19.41
C GLN A 190 20.44 -1.50 19.32
N ALA A 191 20.36 -2.70 18.72
CA ALA A 191 19.12 -3.45 18.63
C ALA A 191 18.58 -3.88 20.01
N LEU A 192 19.46 -4.05 21.00
CA LEU A 192 19.15 -4.34 22.39
C LEU A 192 18.92 -3.08 23.25
N GLY A 193 19.02 -1.87 22.67
CA GLY A 193 18.91 -0.63 23.44
C GLY A 193 20.08 -0.36 24.39
N GLN A 194 21.19 -1.07 24.23
CA GLN A 194 22.40 -0.90 25.02
C GLN A 194 23.21 0.30 24.55
N ALA A 195 24.07 0.83 25.41
CA ALA A 195 24.95 1.94 25.04
C ALA A 195 25.89 1.56 23.86
N ALA A 196 25.72 2.27 22.76
CA ALA A 196 26.51 2.07 21.54
C ALA A 196 27.77 2.94 21.60
N ASP A 197 28.93 2.32 21.39
CA ASP A 197 30.21 3.02 21.20
C ASP A 197 30.62 3.02 19.71
N ARG A 198 31.80 3.57 19.37
CA ARG A 198 32.32 3.65 18.00
C ARG A 198 32.32 2.32 17.23
N ARG A 199 32.33 1.18 17.92
CA ARG A 199 32.34 -0.17 17.31
C ARG A 199 30.99 -0.53 16.69
N ALA A 200 29.91 0.20 17.03
CA ALA A 200 28.62 0.06 16.36
C ALA A 200 28.71 0.54 14.90
N ASP A 201 29.45 1.62 14.62
CA ASP A 201 29.65 2.10 13.25
C ASP A 201 30.48 1.11 12.41
N PHE A 202 31.40 0.35 13.01
CA PHE A 202 32.15 -0.70 12.31
C PHE A 202 31.26 -1.89 11.94
N PHE A 203 30.27 -2.22 12.74
CA PHE A 203 29.28 -3.22 12.39
C PHE A 203 28.44 -2.76 11.18
N SER A 204 27.93 -1.55 11.23
CA SER A 204 27.17 -0.94 10.12
C SER A 204 28.02 -0.86 8.86
N PHE A 205 29.29 -0.46 8.98
CA PHE A 205 30.25 -0.47 7.88
C PHE A 205 30.43 -1.87 7.29
N GLY A 206 30.59 -2.90 8.14
CA GLY A 206 30.69 -4.29 7.70
C GLY A 206 29.47 -4.75 6.92
N ALA A 207 28.26 -4.36 7.35
CA ALA A 207 27.01 -4.69 6.65
C ALA A 207 26.93 -3.98 5.27
N ILE A 208 27.40 -2.76 5.17
CA ILE A 208 27.47 -2.00 3.90
C ILE A 208 28.48 -2.65 2.95
N LEU A 209 29.69 -2.94 3.44
CA LEU A 209 30.72 -3.57 2.61
C LEU A 209 30.33 -4.97 2.15
N TYR A 210 29.64 -5.74 3.01
CA TYR A 210 29.03 -7.00 2.63
C TYR A 210 28.09 -6.85 1.45
N GLU A 211 27.17 -5.87 1.51
CA GLU A 211 26.19 -5.60 0.45
C GLU A 211 26.86 -5.10 -0.84
N MET A 212 27.86 -4.24 -0.74
CA MET A 212 28.66 -3.80 -1.90
C MET A 212 29.33 -4.99 -2.64
N LEU A 213 29.77 -6.00 -1.90
CA LEU A 213 30.46 -7.16 -2.46
C LEU A 213 29.54 -8.22 -3.01
N THR A 214 28.31 -8.35 -2.48
CA THR A 214 27.42 -9.50 -2.74
C THR A 214 26.09 -9.11 -3.36
N ALA A 215 25.74 -7.83 -3.42
CA ALA A 215 24.40 -7.30 -3.71
C ALA A 215 23.30 -7.86 -2.78
N GLN A 216 23.68 -8.47 -1.65
CA GLN A 216 22.76 -9.01 -0.66
C GLN A 216 23.01 -8.36 0.69
N ARG A 217 21.96 -8.13 1.47
CA ARG A 217 22.11 -7.66 2.85
C ARG A 217 22.69 -8.76 3.73
N ALA A 218 23.62 -8.39 4.61
CA ALA A 218 24.20 -9.33 5.57
C ALA A 218 23.15 -9.93 6.51
N PHE A 219 22.14 -9.14 6.83
CA PHE A 219 21.00 -9.53 7.67
C PHE A 219 19.71 -9.15 6.95
N SER A 220 18.92 -10.15 6.62
CA SER A 220 17.64 -10.01 5.96
C SER A 220 16.59 -10.86 6.64
N GLY A 221 15.33 -10.51 6.47
CA GLY A 221 14.22 -11.27 7.03
C GLY A 221 12.91 -10.71 6.49
N PRO A 222 11.83 -11.50 6.53
CA PRO A 222 10.53 -11.08 6.01
C PRO A 222 9.86 -9.99 6.86
N THR A 223 10.32 -9.79 8.10
CA THR A 223 9.76 -8.81 9.03
C THR A 223 10.87 -8.07 9.77
N LEU A 224 10.52 -6.91 10.33
CA LEU A 224 11.45 -6.13 11.16
C LEU A 224 12.02 -6.95 12.32
N PRO A 225 11.20 -7.69 13.12
CA PRO A 225 11.72 -8.58 14.17
C PRO A 225 12.62 -9.68 13.63
N ALA A 226 12.33 -10.26 12.47
CA ALA A 226 13.18 -11.27 11.86
C ALA A 226 14.55 -10.71 11.45
N ILE A 227 14.59 -9.48 10.93
CA ILE A 227 15.85 -8.77 10.64
C ILE A 227 16.60 -8.49 11.94
N MET A 228 15.92 -8.00 12.99
CA MET A 228 16.53 -7.75 14.29
C MET A 228 17.06 -9.05 14.92
N GLN A 229 16.29 -10.13 14.86
CA GLN A 229 16.74 -11.45 15.30
C GLN A 229 17.98 -11.92 14.53
N ALA A 230 18.00 -11.72 13.20
CA ALA A 230 19.17 -12.03 12.37
C ALA A 230 20.39 -11.18 12.78
N VAL A 231 20.20 -9.89 13.05
CA VAL A 231 21.25 -9.01 13.56
C VAL A 231 21.78 -9.49 14.91
N LEU A 232 20.93 -9.98 15.79
CA LEU A 232 21.31 -10.42 17.14
C LEU A 232 22.01 -11.78 17.17
N SER A 233 21.52 -12.74 16.38
CA SER A 233 21.90 -14.15 16.56
C SER A 233 22.44 -14.86 15.31
N THR A 234 22.12 -14.39 14.09
CA THR A 234 22.52 -15.10 12.86
C THR A 234 23.87 -14.61 12.35
N ASN A 235 24.78 -15.53 12.10
CA ASN A 235 26.02 -15.23 11.38
C ASN A 235 25.71 -15.21 9.88
N PRO A 236 26.03 -14.11 9.15
CA PRO A 236 25.79 -14.06 7.71
C PRO A 236 26.70 -15.07 6.97
N THR A 237 26.23 -15.50 5.80
CA THR A 237 27.06 -16.30 4.90
C THR A 237 28.29 -15.49 4.49
N SER A 238 29.47 -16.08 4.53
CA SER A 238 30.71 -15.39 4.13
C SER A 238 30.59 -14.84 2.69
N PRO A 239 30.95 -13.56 2.44
CA PRO A 239 30.95 -12.96 1.10
C PRO A 239 31.62 -13.83 0.04
N ARG A 240 32.71 -14.51 0.40
CA ARG A 240 33.45 -15.40 -0.50
C ARG A 240 32.67 -16.65 -0.91
N ARG A 241 31.76 -17.13 -0.08
CA ARG A 241 30.85 -18.24 -0.46
C ARG A 241 29.83 -17.83 -1.51
N LEU A 242 29.38 -16.59 -1.46
CA LEU A 242 28.44 -16.02 -2.43
C LEU A 242 29.14 -15.57 -3.71
N ARG A 243 30.35 -15.01 -3.56
CA ARG A 243 31.17 -14.48 -4.65
C ARG A 243 32.63 -14.97 -4.49
N PRO A 244 33.01 -16.12 -5.10
CA PRO A 244 34.35 -16.71 -4.95
C PRO A 244 35.53 -15.80 -5.33
N ALA A 245 35.26 -14.73 -6.11
CA ALA A 245 36.27 -13.74 -6.49
C ALA A 245 36.68 -12.82 -5.33
N VAL A 246 35.96 -12.78 -4.22
CA VAL A 246 36.29 -11.97 -3.05
C VAL A 246 37.55 -12.53 -2.40
N PRO A 247 38.62 -11.72 -2.18
CA PRO A 247 39.83 -12.14 -1.50
C PRO A 247 39.55 -12.62 -0.07
N VAL A 248 40.34 -13.61 0.39
CA VAL A 248 40.16 -14.18 1.73
C VAL A 248 40.38 -13.14 2.83
N GLU A 249 41.28 -12.20 2.62
CA GLU A 249 41.59 -11.13 3.56
C GLU A 249 40.41 -10.12 3.65
N LEU A 250 39.76 -9.81 2.52
CA LEU A 250 38.58 -8.94 2.48
C LEU A 250 37.36 -9.60 3.11
N ASP A 251 37.16 -10.88 2.84
CA ASP A 251 36.13 -11.70 3.49
C ASP A 251 36.32 -11.70 5.03
N ALA A 252 37.54 -11.94 5.48
CA ALA A 252 37.86 -11.94 6.91
C ALA A 252 37.64 -10.56 7.57
N ALA A 253 37.99 -9.47 6.89
CA ALA A 253 37.78 -8.11 7.40
C ALA A 253 36.28 -7.77 7.56
N VAL A 254 35.44 -8.15 6.56
CA VAL A 254 33.99 -8.01 6.63
C VAL A 254 33.40 -8.82 7.76
N MET A 255 33.75 -10.11 7.85
CA MET A 255 33.22 -10.99 8.89
C MET A 255 33.67 -10.60 10.30
N LYS A 256 34.86 -9.99 10.47
CA LYS A 256 35.33 -9.38 11.71
C LYS A 256 34.45 -8.20 12.14
N SER A 257 34.14 -7.31 11.19
CA SER A 257 33.26 -6.14 11.46
C SER A 257 31.84 -6.60 11.86
N LEU A 258 31.34 -7.70 11.28
CA LEU A 258 30.00 -8.25 11.55
C LEU A 258 29.91 -9.15 12.78
N ASN A 259 30.98 -9.21 13.60
CA ASN A 259 30.94 -10.02 14.82
C ASN A 259 29.88 -9.50 15.80
N LYS A 260 29.12 -10.41 16.41
CA LYS A 260 28.07 -10.03 17.37
C LYS A 260 28.63 -9.40 18.64
N LYS A 261 29.78 -9.93 19.10
CA LYS A 261 30.51 -9.36 20.25
C LYS A 261 31.37 -8.20 19.78
N LYS A 262 31.11 -7.00 20.29
CA LYS A 262 31.83 -5.78 19.91
C LYS A 262 33.33 -5.82 20.23
N GLU A 263 33.73 -6.66 21.20
CA GLU A 263 35.13 -6.87 21.56
C GLU A 263 35.94 -7.62 20.50
N LEU A 264 35.27 -8.33 19.62
CA LEU A 264 35.88 -9.11 18.51
C LEU A 264 35.87 -8.37 17.16
N ARG A 265 35.30 -7.16 17.12
CA ARG A 265 35.34 -6.28 15.92
C ARG A 265 36.66 -5.49 15.90
N GLN A 266 36.83 -4.66 14.87
CA GLN A 266 37.86 -3.60 14.92
C GLN A 266 37.62 -2.71 16.13
N GLN A 267 38.69 -2.34 16.85
CA GLN A 267 38.57 -1.57 18.09
C GLN A 267 38.63 -0.06 17.85
N ASP A 268 39.25 0.36 16.73
CA ASP A 268 39.31 1.74 16.29
C ASP A 268 39.35 1.84 14.76
N ALA A 269 39.16 3.07 14.26
CA ALA A 269 39.14 3.31 12.83
C ALA A 269 40.53 3.23 12.16
N ASP A 270 41.61 3.34 12.94
CA ASP A 270 42.95 3.13 12.45
C ASP A 270 43.22 1.64 12.14
N GLU A 271 42.70 0.75 12.95
CA GLU A 271 42.72 -0.68 12.70
C GLU A 271 41.94 -1.02 11.41
N LEU A 272 40.70 -0.48 11.27
CA LEU A 272 39.89 -0.66 10.08
C LEU A 272 40.59 -0.16 8.81
N SER A 273 41.11 1.05 8.84
CA SER A 273 41.84 1.65 7.69
C SER A 273 43.10 0.85 7.34
N ARG A 274 43.81 0.29 8.31
CA ARG A 274 44.98 -0.57 8.09
C ARG A 274 44.60 -1.88 7.43
N ASP A 275 43.58 -2.57 7.95
CA ASP A 275 43.08 -3.82 7.39
C ASP A 275 42.73 -3.65 5.91
N LEU A 276 41.93 -2.61 5.58
CA LEU A 276 41.54 -2.30 4.20
C LEU A 276 42.68 -1.83 3.32
N GLY A 277 43.62 -1.01 3.84
CA GLY A 277 44.79 -0.50 3.12
C GLY A 277 45.73 -1.60 2.70
N GLN A 278 45.98 -2.61 3.56
CA GLN A 278 46.84 -3.78 3.24
C GLN A 278 46.19 -4.63 2.15
N ILE A 279 44.85 -4.83 2.21
CA ILE A 279 44.11 -5.56 1.19
C ILE A 279 44.18 -4.84 -0.16
N ASN A 280 44.00 -3.51 -0.17
CA ASN A 280 44.10 -2.69 -1.37
C ASN A 280 45.51 -2.74 -2.02
N ALA A 281 46.55 -2.63 -1.22
CA ALA A 281 47.92 -2.74 -1.69
C ALA A 281 48.21 -4.12 -2.33
N THR A 282 47.71 -5.21 -1.72
CA THR A 282 47.88 -6.58 -2.23
C THR A 282 47.14 -6.77 -3.56
N LEU A 283 45.92 -6.24 -3.68
CA LEU A 283 45.13 -6.33 -4.92
C LEU A 283 45.74 -5.49 -6.05
N THR A 284 46.24 -4.30 -5.74
CA THR A 284 46.91 -3.43 -6.70
C THR A 284 48.22 -4.07 -7.21
N ALA A 285 48.99 -4.72 -6.34
CA ALA A 285 50.19 -5.46 -6.73
C ALA A 285 49.91 -6.65 -7.64
N ARG A 286 48.78 -7.36 -7.40
CA ARG A 286 48.34 -8.47 -8.26
C ARG A 286 47.74 -8.01 -9.61
N SER A 287 47.14 -6.83 -9.68
CA SER A 287 46.57 -6.26 -10.92
C SER A 287 47.64 -5.76 -11.90
N VAL A 288 48.79 -5.37 -11.41
CA VAL A 288 49.96 -5.01 -12.26
C VAL A 288 50.56 -6.23 -12.98
N ALA A 289 50.28 -7.46 -12.49
CA ALA A 289 50.76 -8.70 -13.06
C ALA A 289 49.83 -9.35 -14.11
N LEU A 290 48.62 -8.82 -14.31
CA LEU A 290 47.62 -9.39 -15.22
C LEU A 290 46.98 -8.30 -16.09
N THR A 291 47.21 -8.37 -17.40
CA THR A 291 46.47 -7.53 -18.39
C THR A 291 44.98 -7.84 -18.36
N PRO A 292 44.09 -6.81 -18.42
CA PRO A 292 42.65 -7.04 -18.30
C PRO A 292 42.08 -7.79 -19.50
N SER A 293 41.16 -8.70 -19.25
CA SER A 293 40.43 -9.42 -20.30
C SER A 293 39.50 -8.47 -21.08
N PRO A 294 39.19 -8.75 -22.37
CA PRO A 294 38.32 -7.89 -23.19
C PRO A 294 36.92 -7.65 -22.61
N ALA A 295 36.41 -8.56 -21.78
CA ALA A 295 35.09 -8.43 -21.11
C ALA A 295 35.10 -7.40 -19.96
N GLN A 296 36.24 -7.18 -19.30
CA GLN A 296 36.38 -6.14 -18.27
C GLN A 296 36.53 -4.74 -18.90
N ALA A 297 37.21 -4.66 -20.06
CA ALA A 297 37.30 -3.41 -20.82
C ALA A 297 35.92 -2.94 -21.29
N LEU A 298 35.05 -3.85 -21.72
CA LEU A 298 33.67 -3.53 -22.14
C LEU A 298 32.78 -3.08 -20.97
N ARG A 299 32.89 -3.67 -19.77
CA ARG A 299 32.14 -3.23 -18.57
C ARG A 299 32.59 -1.85 -18.09
N ASN A 300 33.89 -1.59 -18.12
CA ASN A 300 34.45 -0.27 -17.81
C ASN A 300 34.01 0.80 -18.84
N LEU A 301 33.86 0.43 -20.13
CA LEU A 301 33.32 1.29 -21.17
C LEU A 301 31.82 1.57 -20.95
N ALA A 302 31.04 0.59 -20.55
CA ALA A 302 29.61 0.75 -20.26
C ALA A 302 29.35 1.65 -19.05
N TRP A 303 30.19 1.57 -18.00
CA TRP A 303 30.15 2.46 -16.84
C TRP A 303 30.56 3.91 -17.24
N ARG A 304 31.65 4.08 -18.01
CA ARG A 304 32.06 5.40 -18.55
C ARG A 304 31.01 5.97 -19.52
N TYR A 305 30.31 5.14 -20.28
CA TYR A 305 29.21 5.57 -21.13
C TYR A 305 27.99 6.04 -20.31
N LYS A 306 27.69 5.37 -19.19
CA LYS A 306 26.58 5.75 -18.31
C LYS A 306 26.85 7.07 -17.59
N THR A 307 28.09 7.31 -17.11
CA THR A 307 28.51 8.60 -16.51
C THR A 307 28.57 9.71 -17.55
N TRP A 308 29.10 9.44 -18.76
CA TRP A 308 29.10 10.39 -19.87
C TRP A 308 27.66 10.78 -20.28
N LYS A 309 26.71 9.83 -20.25
CA LYS A 309 25.30 10.07 -20.58
C LYS A 309 24.62 11.03 -19.59
N THR A 310 24.96 10.99 -18.31
CA THR A 310 24.42 11.91 -17.30
C THR A 310 24.99 13.32 -17.41
N GLU A 311 26.29 13.47 -17.72
CA GLU A 311 26.94 14.77 -17.94
C GLU A 311 26.43 15.49 -19.21
N HIS A 312 26.08 14.72 -20.25
CA HIS A 312 25.70 15.26 -21.56
C HIS A 312 24.21 15.09 -21.86
N GLN A 313 23.37 14.84 -20.86
CA GLN A 313 21.93 14.59 -21.02
C GLN A 313 21.22 15.67 -21.84
N ARG A 314 21.59 16.94 -21.66
CA ARG A 314 21.05 18.07 -22.45
C ARG A 314 21.47 18.01 -23.92
N ALA A 315 22.73 17.67 -24.20
CA ALA A 315 23.24 17.54 -25.56
C ALA A 315 22.64 16.31 -26.29
N VAL A 316 22.44 15.20 -25.57
CA VAL A 316 21.79 13.99 -26.08
C VAL A 316 20.30 14.22 -26.36
N PHE A 317 19.59 15.00 -25.51
CA PHE A 317 18.20 15.40 -25.75
C PHE A 317 18.08 16.32 -26.98
N ILE A 318 19.01 17.25 -27.19
CA ILE A 318 19.02 18.13 -28.37
C ILE A 318 19.32 17.31 -29.63
N ALA A 319 20.27 16.39 -29.59
CA ALA A 319 20.57 15.50 -30.71
C ALA A 319 19.42 14.53 -31.03
N ALA A 320 18.78 13.96 -29.99
CA ALA A 320 17.61 13.11 -30.14
C ALA A 320 16.40 13.89 -30.69
N ALA A 321 16.20 15.14 -30.24
CA ALA A 321 15.14 16.00 -30.77
C ALA A 321 15.36 16.35 -32.24
N LEU A 322 16.60 16.59 -32.66
CA LEU A 322 16.97 16.81 -34.07
C LEU A 322 16.75 15.57 -34.93
N VAL A 323 17.08 14.39 -34.43
CA VAL A 323 16.83 13.12 -35.12
C VAL A 323 15.32 12.85 -35.23
N VAL A 324 14.54 13.13 -34.17
CA VAL A 324 13.07 13.01 -34.19
C VAL A 324 12.45 13.99 -35.20
N LEU A 325 12.98 15.23 -35.30
CA LEU A 325 12.53 16.22 -36.31
C LEU A 325 12.83 15.76 -37.71
N VAL A 326 13.98 15.16 -37.96
CA VAL A 326 14.34 14.61 -39.30
C VAL A 326 13.46 13.39 -39.63
N ILE A 327 13.19 12.51 -38.65
CA ILE A 327 12.30 11.35 -38.82
C ILE A 327 10.84 11.82 -39.03
N ALA A 328 10.39 12.83 -38.26
CA ALA A 328 9.05 13.41 -38.42
C ALA A 328 8.88 14.06 -39.79
N GLY A 329 9.90 14.73 -40.33
CA GLY A 329 9.94 15.26 -41.68
C GLY A 329 9.84 14.14 -42.76
N ALA A 330 10.57 13.04 -42.56
CA ALA A 330 10.52 11.89 -43.46
C ALA A 330 9.17 11.13 -43.39
N VAL A 331 8.58 11.01 -42.17
CA VAL A 331 7.26 10.39 -41.96
C VAL A 331 6.15 11.27 -42.52
N ALA A 332 6.24 12.60 -42.42
CA ALA A 332 5.29 13.53 -43.00
C ALA A 332 5.25 13.43 -44.55
N THR A 333 6.39 13.24 -45.21
CA THR A 333 6.47 13.04 -46.66
C THR A 333 5.93 11.67 -47.09
N VAL A 334 6.03 10.63 -46.27
CA VAL A 334 5.45 9.29 -46.52
C VAL A 334 3.95 9.28 -46.20
N ALA A 335 3.49 10.02 -45.18
CA ALA A 335 2.09 10.11 -44.77
C ALA A 335 1.22 10.88 -45.82
N LEU A 336 1.79 11.87 -46.50
CA LEU A 336 1.11 12.58 -47.59
C LEU A 336 0.89 11.68 -48.84
N LYS A 337 1.68 10.62 -49.00
CA LYS A 337 1.51 9.63 -50.10
C LYS A 337 0.58 8.46 -49.75
N ARG A 338 0.11 8.30 -48.51
CA ARG A 338 -0.73 7.17 -48.07
C ARG A 338 -2.11 7.56 -47.54
N ARG A 339 -2.63 8.73 -47.90
CA ARG A 339 -4.00 9.11 -47.59
C ARG A 339 -4.99 8.55 -48.60
N ALA A 340 -5.06 7.26 -48.70
CA ALA A 340 -6.18 6.50 -49.23
C ALA A 340 -5.99 5.04 -48.83
N VAL A 341 -6.70 4.57 -47.83
CA VAL A 341 -7.34 3.27 -47.61
C VAL A 341 -7.53 2.99 -46.12
N ALA A 342 -8.81 2.97 -45.79
CA ALA A 342 -9.54 2.13 -44.80
C ALA A 342 -9.24 2.18 -43.31
N VAL A 343 -10.24 2.70 -42.65
CA VAL A 343 -10.78 2.36 -41.31
C VAL A 343 -11.02 0.85 -41.18
N THR A 344 -10.50 0.24 -40.07
CA THR A 344 -11.21 -0.70 -39.17
C THR A 344 -10.23 -1.23 -38.12
N GLY A 345 -10.60 -1.11 -36.83
CA GLY A 345 -10.19 -1.54 -35.53
C GLY A 345 -9.15 -2.69 -35.37
N PRO A 346 -8.82 -3.19 -34.20
CA PRO A 346 -9.36 -3.00 -32.86
C PRO A 346 -8.30 -2.55 -31.83
N SER A 347 -8.78 -2.13 -30.67
CA SER A 347 -8.04 -1.84 -29.44
C SER A 347 -6.99 -2.91 -29.13
N ALA A 348 -5.72 -2.55 -29.24
CA ALA A 348 -4.63 -3.39 -28.77
C ALA A 348 -4.54 -3.27 -27.24
N ALA A 349 -4.90 -4.34 -26.55
CA ALA A 349 -4.51 -4.58 -25.16
C ALA A 349 -3.01 -4.31 -25.00
N ARG A 350 -2.63 -3.45 -24.07
CA ARG A 350 -1.23 -3.33 -23.66
C ARG A 350 -0.83 -4.67 -23.05
N GLY A 351 -0.07 -5.47 -23.79
CA GLY A 351 0.45 -6.74 -23.34
C GLY A 351 1.29 -6.58 -22.08
N LEU A 352 1.10 -7.51 -21.16
CA LEU A 352 1.99 -7.78 -20.04
C LEU A 352 3.43 -7.83 -20.56
N LYS A 353 4.37 -7.22 -19.83
CA LYS A 353 5.79 -7.35 -20.13
C LYS A 353 6.14 -8.84 -20.26
N PRO A 354 6.97 -9.25 -21.23
CA PRO A 354 7.45 -10.62 -21.29
C PRO A 354 8.14 -10.99 -19.98
N LEU A 355 7.87 -12.20 -19.46
CA LEU A 355 8.52 -12.73 -18.27
C LEU A 355 10.05 -12.65 -18.45
N ASP A 356 10.74 -12.07 -17.47
CA ASP A 356 12.20 -12.08 -17.48
C ASP A 356 12.70 -13.48 -17.11
N VAL A 357 13.06 -14.25 -18.13
CA VAL A 357 13.54 -15.64 -17.97
C VAL A 357 14.83 -15.72 -17.16
N SER A 358 15.55 -14.59 -17.00
CA SER A 358 16.79 -14.50 -16.21
C SER A 358 16.55 -14.28 -14.71
N ALA A 359 15.35 -13.81 -14.30
CA ALA A 359 15.03 -13.48 -12.92
C ALA A 359 15.14 -14.70 -11.99
N SER A 360 15.64 -14.50 -10.77
CA SER A 360 15.69 -15.55 -9.73
C SER A 360 14.30 -15.88 -9.19
N THR A 361 14.15 -17.04 -8.51
CA THR A 361 12.89 -17.39 -7.81
C THR A 361 12.44 -16.29 -6.87
N TYR A 362 13.36 -15.68 -6.14
CA TYR A 362 13.07 -14.60 -5.20
C TYR A 362 12.61 -13.32 -5.90
N GLU A 363 13.25 -12.93 -7.00
CA GLU A 363 12.86 -11.74 -7.78
C GLU A 363 11.45 -11.89 -8.36
N LEU A 364 11.12 -13.05 -8.91
CA LEU A 364 9.77 -13.35 -9.39
C LEU A 364 8.74 -13.29 -8.25
N PHE A 365 9.07 -13.83 -7.09
CA PHE A 365 8.22 -13.72 -5.91
C PHE A 365 8.02 -12.25 -5.49
N GLN A 366 9.07 -11.44 -5.48
CA GLN A 366 8.99 -10.02 -5.14
C GLN A 366 8.15 -9.22 -6.15
N GLN A 367 8.28 -9.50 -7.44
CA GLN A 367 7.47 -8.90 -8.49
C GLN A 367 5.99 -9.25 -8.29
N GLY A 368 5.68 -10.53 -8.10
CA GLY A 368 4.32 -10.99 -7.81
C GLY A 368 3.74 -10.37 -6.53
N SER A 369 4.55 -10.20 -5.48
CA SER A 369 4.15 -9.54 -4.24
C SER A 369 3.84 -8.06 -4.45
N THR A 370 4.64 -7.35 -5.24
CA THR A 370 4.42 -5.95 -5.62
C THR A 370 3.13 -5.78 -6.41
N PHE A 371 2.82 -6.72 -7.31
CA PHE A 371 1.54 -6.73 -8.01
C PHE A 371 0.35 -6.94 -7.05
N LEU A 372 0.49 -7.80 -6.02
CA LEU A 372 -0.55 -8.00 -5.02
C LEU A 372 -0.85 -6.76 -4.17
N GLU A 373 0.12 -5.87 -3.96
CA GLU A 373 -0.13 -4.60 -3.27
C GLU A 373 -1.16 -3.72 -3.99
N ARG A 374 -1.34 -3.93 -5.30
CA ARG A 374 -2.29 -3.21 -6.15
C ARG A 374 -3.25 -4.17 -6.85
N TYR A 375 -3.82 -5.11 -6.08
CA TYR A 375 -4.80 -6.09 -6.55
C TYR A 375 -6.13 -5.48 -7.02
N ASP A 376 -6.35 -4.20 -6.75
CA ASP A 376 -7.47 -3.42 -7.28
C ASP A 376 -7.47 -3.37 -8.82
N LYS A 377 -6.32 -3.59 -9.45
CA LYS A 377 -6.16 -3.72 -10.90
C LYS A 377 -6.09 -5.20 -11.28
N GLU A 378 -6.97 -5.63 -12.16
CA GLU A 378 -7.10 -7.04 -12.57
C GLU A 378 -5.84 -7.56 -13.28
N GLU A 379 -5.20 -6.71 -14.07
CA GLU A 379 -3.91 -7.01 -14.71
C GLU A 379 -2.81 -7.30 -13.70
N ASN A 380 -2.76 -6.58 -12.57
CA ASN A 380 -1.80 -6.83 -11.51
C ASN A 380 -2.07 -8.17 -10.82
N LEU A 381 -3.33 -8.49 -10.55
CA LEU A 381 -3.69 -9.75 -9.93
C LEU A 381 -3.33 -10.95 -10.81
N ASN A 382 -3.50 -10.81 -12.13
CA ASN A 382 -3.07 -11.82 -13.10
C ASN A 382 -1.54 -11.90 -13.20
N GLY A 383 -0.84 -10.74 -13.19
CA GLY A 383 0.61 -10.66 -13.16
C GLY A 383 1.20 -11.33 -11.91
N ALA A 384 0.62 -11.09 -10.73
CA ALA A 384 1.04 -11.73 -9.49
C ALA A 384 0.96 -13.27 -9.58
N ILE A 385 -0.15 -13.80 -10.10
CA ILE A 385 -0.33 -15.24 -10.29
C ILE A 385 0.74 -15.79 -11.23
N GLN A 386 1.00 -15.11 -12.35
CA GLN A 386 1.98 -15.52 -13.34
C GLN A 386 3.40 -15.55 -12.75
N ASP A 387 3.78 -14.52 -11.99
CA ASP A 387 5.11 -14.42 -11.39
C ASP A 387 5.30 -15.46 -10.29
N PHE A 388 4.29 -15.71 -9.44
CA PHE A 388 4.38 -16.78 -8.44
C PHE A 388 4.46 -18.16 -9.07
N GLN A 389 3.72 -18.42 -10.15
CA GLN A 389 3.83 -19.68 -10.90
C GLN A 389 5.21 -19.84 -11.55
N ALA A 390 5.78 -18.77 -12.09
CA ALA A 390 7.13 -18.78 -12.64
C ALA A 390 8.19 -19.00 -11.55
N ALA A 391 8.02 -18.43 -10.36
CA ALA A 391 8.87 -18.71 -9.21
C ALA A 391 8.84 -20.20 -8.84
N LEU A 392 7.65 -20.81 -8.81
CA LEU A 392 7.47 -22.23 -8.52
C LEU A 392 7.98 -23.17 -9.63
N ALA A 393 7.97 -22.71 -10.88
CA ALA A 393 8.58 -23.45 -11.98
C ALA A 393 10.11 -23.55 -11.83
N LYS A 394 10.74 -22.56 -11.17
CA LYS A 394 12.18 -22.56 -10.86
C LYS A 394 12.51 -23.29 -9.55
N ASP A 395 11.70 -23.10 -8.52
CA ASP A 395 11.82 -23.78 -7.24
C ASP A 395 10.45 -24.28 -6.76
N PRO A 396 10.09 -25.54 -7.02
CA PRO A 396 8.81 -26.13 -6.61
C PRO A 396 8.59 -26.17 -5.09
N ASN A 397 9.63 -25.96 -4.28
CA ASN A 397 9.54 -25.97 -2.81
C ASN A 397 9.52 -24.55 -2.21
N TYR A 398 9.44 -23.52 -3.03
CA TYR A 398 9.44 -22.13 -2.55
C TYR A 398 8.09 -21.76 -1.94
N SER A 399 7.92 -22.07 -0.65
CA SER A 399 6.67 -21.92 0.09
C SER A 399 6.04 -20.51 0.05
N PRO A 400 6.81 -19.38 0.02
CA PRO A 400 6.19 -18.04 -0.05
C PRO A 400 5.40 -17.80 -1.34
N ALA A 401 5.80 -18.39 -2.48
CA ALA A 401 5.06 -18.25 -3.72
C ALA A 401 3.70 -18.98 -3.67
N TYR A 402 3.63 -20.12 -2.99
CA TYR A 402 2.35 -20.79 -2.72
C TYR A 402 1.45 -19.94 -1.82
N ALA A 403 2.00 -19.29 -0.79
CA ALA A 403 1.23 -18.36 0.05
C ALA A 403 0.69 -17.17 -0.76
N GLY A 404 1.53 -16.61 -1.64
CA GLY A 404 1.15 -15.54 -2.58
C GLY A 404 0.04 -15.98 -3.54
N LEU A 405 0.12 -17.19 -4.13
CA LEU A 405 -0.95 -17.76 -4.95
C LEU A 405 -2.24 -17.94 -4.15
N GLY A 406 -2.14 -18.43 -2.91
CA GLY A 406 -3.28 -18.56 -2.00
C GLY A 406 -4.03 -17.24 -1.85
N LEU A 407 -3.32 -16.14 -1.58
CA LEU A 407 -3.89 -14.80 -1.45
C LEU A 407 -4.42 -14.26 -2.79
N ALA A 408 -3.71 -14.45 -3.89
CA ALA A 408 -4.13 -13.97 -5.21
C ALA A 408 -5.45 -14.64 -5.67
N TYR A 409 -5.56 -15.95 -5.52
CA TYR A 409 -6.80 -16.66 -5.83
C TYR A 409 -7.92 -16.34 -4.86
N LEU A 410 -7.63 -16.07 -3.57
CA LEU A 410 -8.60 -15.57 -2.60
C LEU A 410 -9.18 -14.22 -3.04
N MET A 411 -8.34 -13.28 -3.49
CA MET A 411 -8.80 -11.97 -4.00
C MET A 411 -9.65 -12.13 -5.26
N LYS A 412 -9.30 -13.02 -6.17
CA LYS A 412 -10.15 -13.36 -7.34
C LYS A 412 -11.50 -13.94 -6.92
N TYR A 413 -11.52 -14.84 -5.95
CA TYR A 413 -12.76 -15.37 -5.39
C TYR A 413 -13.63 -14.27 -4.78
N GLN A 414 -13.04 -13.34 -4.03
CA GLN A 414 -13.78 -12.23 -3.41
C GLN A 414 -14.41 -11.31 -4.46
N ALA A 415 -13.81 -11.19 -5.65
CA ALA A 415 -14.34 -10.38 -6.74
C ALA A 415 -15.51 -11.05 -7.48
N ASN A 416 -15.50 -12.36 -7.72
CA ASN A 416 -16.46 -13.05 -8.59
C ASN A 416 -17.25 -14.19 -7.94
N ARG A 417 -16.86 -14.60 -6.69
CA ARG A 417 -17.52 -15.69 -5.92
C ARG A 417 -17.49 -17.08 -6.58
N ASP A 418 -16.52 -17.30 -7.48
CA ASP A 418 -16.30 -18.63 -8.07
C ASP A 418 -15.66 -19.58 -7.05
N LYS A 419 -16.39 -20.63 -6.67
CA LYS A 419 -15.96 -21.61 -5.67
C LYS A 419 -14.68 -22.36 -6.05
N GLN A 420 -14.41 -22.57 -7.34
CA GLN A 420 -13.18 -23.22 -7.79
C GLN A 420 -11.94 -22.41 -7.43
N LEU A 421 -12.04 -21.06 -7.47
CA LEU A 421 -10.96 -20.18 -7.06
C LEU A 421 -10.68 -20.28 -5.55
N LEU A 422 -11.73 -20.45 -4.73
CA LEU A 422 -11.55 -20.63 -3.29
C LEU A 422 -10.86 -21.97 -2.96
N ASP A 423 -11.20 -23.03 -3.68
CA ASP A 423 -10.55 -24.34 -3.51
C ASP A 423 -9.10 -24.31 -3.99
N THR A 424 -8.82 -23.59 -5.09
CA THR A 424 -7.46 -23.35 -5.57
C THR A 424 -6.66 -22.52 -4.56
N ALA A 425 -7.25 -21.46 -3.98
CA ALA A 425 -6.64 -20.66 -2.93
C ALA A 425 -6.26 -21.53 -1.71
N PHE A 426 -7.20 -22.40 -1.29
CA PHE A 426 -6.98 -23.30 -0.15
C PHE A 426 -5.86 -24.30 -0.41
N SER A 427 -5.83 -24.92 -1.58
CA SER A 427 -4.78 -25.88 -1.92
C SER A 427 -3.38 -25.26 -1.91
N ASN A 428 -3.25 -24.05 -2.48
CA ASN A 428 -1.98 -23.32 -2.48
C ASN A 428 -1.59 -22.87 -1.07
N ALA A 429 -2.49 -22.26 -0.31
CA ALA A 429 -2.19 -21.79 1.04
C ALA A 429 -1.82 -22.96 1.99
N LYS A 430 -2.49 -24.10 1.85
CA LYS A 430 -2.16 -25.32 2.59
C LYS A 430 -0.77 -25.83 2.21
N GLN A 431 -0.46 -25.91 0.92
CA GLN A 431 0.87 -26.33 0.44
C GLN A 431 1.98 -25.42 0.99
N ALA A 432 1.74 -24.10 1.10
CA ALA A 432 2.69 -23.18 1.70
C ALA A 432 3.03 -23.56 3.15
N VAL A 433 2.01 -23.86 3.97
CA VAL A 433 2.20 -24.27 5.36
C VAL A 433 2.84 -25.64 5.47
N ASP A 434 2.43 -26.62 4.63
CA ASP A 434 2.98 -27.97 4.61
C ASP A 434 4.49 -27.94 4.27
N LEU A 435 4.92 -27.06 3.36
CA LEU A 435 6.34 -26.86 3.02
C LEU A 435 7.12 -26.12 4.10
N ASN A 436 6.56 -25.05 4.65
CA ASN A 436 7.22 -24.29 5.71
C ASN A 436 6.20 -23.56 6.62
N GLY A 437 5.73 -24.26 7.65
CA GLY A 437 4.85 -23.71 8.67
C GLY A 437 5.53 -22.76 9.67
N GLN A 438 6.84 -22.52 9.56
CA GLN A 438 7.55 -21.54 10.40
C GLN A 438 7.57 -20.12 9.80
N LEU A 439 7.00 -19.94 8.61
CA LEU A 439 6.80 -18.62 8.04
C LEU A 439 5.39 -18.11 8.39
N ALA A 440 5.32 -16.97 9.10
CA ALA A 440 4.06 -16.38 9.54
C ALA A 440 3.12 -16.11 8.35
N ASP A 441 3.63 -15.58 7.23
CA ASP A 441 2.82 -15.25 6.07
C ASP A 441 2.19 -16.47 5.38
N ASN A 442 2.83 -17.65 5.44
CA ASN A 442 2.25 -18.89 4.96
C ASN A 442 0.98 -19.25 5.75
N ARG A 443 1.05 -19.16 7.09
CA ARG A 443 -0.09 -19.38 7.99
C ARG A 443 -1.16 -18.31 7.85
N VAL A 444 -0.76 -17.05 7.64
CA VAL A 444 -1.71 -15.94 7.37
C VAL A 444 -2.50 -16.21 6.08
N SER A 445 -1.83 -16.65 5.02
CA SER A 445 -2.51 -17.02 3.78
C SER A 445 -3.56 -18.11 4.03
N LEU A 446 -3.19 -19.19 4.71
CA LEU A 446 -4.10 -20.29 5.04
C LEU A 446 -5.25 -19.82 5.95
N GLY A 447 -4.95 -19.06 7.01
CA GLY A 447 -5.95 -18.54 7.95
C GLY A 447 -7.00 -17.67 7.26
N ARG A 448 -6.58 -16.75 6.38
CA ARG A 448 -7.50 -15.89 5.60
C ARG A 448 -8.39 -16.70 4.64
N VAL A 449 -7.84 -17.72 4.00
CA VAL A 449 -8.64 -18.61 3.14
C VAL A 449 -9.65 -19.43 3.95
N LEU A 450 -9.26 -19.92 5.13
CA LEU A 450 -10.15 -20.65 6.03
C LEU A 450 -11.32 -19.80 6.52
N VAL A 451 -11.14 -18.51 6.76
CA VAL A 451 -12.25 -17.58 7.07
C VAL A 451 -13.30 -17.60 5.96
N GLU A 452 -12.90 -17.50 4.69
CA GLU A 452 -13.85 -17.54 3.56
C GLU A 452 -14.46 -18.93 3.34
N LYS A 453 -13.79 -20.00 3.80
CA LYS A 453 -14.38 -21.36 3.85
C LYS A 453 -15.31 -21.57 5.05
N ALA A 454 -15.55 -20.54 5.86
CA ALA A 454 -16.37 -20.58 7.07
C ALA A 454 -15.85 -21.52 8.19
N ASP A 455 -14.54 -21.82 8.20
CA ASP A 455 -13.87 -22.61 9.24
C ASP A 455 -13.12 -21.67 10.20
N ALA A 456 -13.89 -20.94 11.02
CA ALA A 456 -13.35 -19.91 11.90
C ALA A 456 -12.36 -20.44 12.95
N ASP A 457 -12.57 -21.65 13.44
CA ASP A 457 -11.72 -22.22 14.50
C ASP A 457 -10.33 -22.61 13.95
N LYS A 458 -10.28 -23.21 12.77
CA LYS A 458 -8.98 -23.50 12.13
C LYS A 458 -8.30 -22.23 11.65
N ALA A 459 -9.07 -21.25 11.16
CA ALA A 459 -8.52 -19.94 10.79
C ALA A 459 -7.83 -19.28 12.00
N GLU A 460 -8.50 -19.25 13.14
CA GLU A 460 -7.94 -18.69 14.38
C GLU A 460 -6.67 -19.42 14.82
N ALA A 461 -6.68 -20.76 14.78
CA ALA A 461 -5.51 -21.55 15.13
C ALA A 461 -4.29 -21.20 14.27
N GLU A 462 -4.43 -21.14 12.94
CA GLU A 462 -3.33 -20.79 12.04
C GLU A 462 -2.86 -19.34 12.25
N LEU A 463 -3.79 -18.38 12.45
CA LEU A 463 -3.45 -16.98 12.68
C LEU A 463 -2.77 -16.75 14.04
N LYS A 464 -3.18 -17.45 15.10
CA LYS A 464 -2.48 -17.44 16.38
C LYS A 464 -1.08 -18.03 16.27
N GLN A 465 -0.92 -19.11 15.54
CA GLN A 465 0.40 -19.67 15.25
C GLN A 465 1.27 -18.69 14.44
N ALA A 466 0.68 -17.95 13.50
CA ALA A 466 1.38 -16.88 12.79
C ALA A 466 1.87 -15.79 13.76
N LEU A 467 1.06 -15.39 14.76
CA LEU A 467 1.46 -14.40 15.77
C LEU A 467 2.47 -14.95 16.78
N MET A 468 2.54 -16.26 17.01
CA MET A 468 3.61 -16.86 17.82
C MET A 468 4.96 -16.77 17.10
N VAL A 469 4.96 -16.86 15.77
CA VAL A 469 6.16 -16.69 14.94
C VAL A 469 6.51 -15.21 14.74
N ASP A 470 5.53 -14.37 14.46
CA ASP A 470 5.67 -12.93 14.23
C ASP A 470 4.52 -12.16 14.91
N PRO A 471 4.72 -11.72 16.18
CA PRO A 471 3.70 -10.99 16.94
C PRO A 471 3.24 -9.66 16.33
N LEU A 472 4.03 -9.11 15.39
CA LEU A 472 3.74 -7.85 14.72
C LEU A 472 3.19 -8.04 13.30
N ASN A 473 2.77 -9.23 12.93
CA ASN A 473 2.24 -9.52 11.61
C ASN A 473 0.86 -8.88 11.42
N ALA A 474 0.82 -7.79 10.66
CA ALA A 474 -0.43 -7.06 10.38
C ALA A 474 -1.48 -7.94 9.66
N GLY A 475 -1.03 -8.83 8.78
CA GLY A 475 -1.91 -9.78 8.08
C GLY A 475 -2.59 -10.76 9.03
N ALA A 476 -1.88 -11.23 10.06
CA ALA A 476 -2.43 -12.11 11.09
C ALA A 476 -3.46 -11.37 11.98
N HIS A 477 -3.15 -10.14 12.40
CA HIS A 477 -4.14 -9.31 13.13
C HIS A 477 -5.38 -9.03 12.29
N ARG A 478 -5.22 -8.66 11.00
CA ARG A 478 -6.35 -8.53 10.09
C ARG A 478 -7.18 -9.81 10.01
N GLY A 479 -6.52 -10.95 9.83
CA GLY A 479 -7.19 -12.26 9.75
C GLY A 479 -7.97 -12.60 11.03
N LEU A 480 -7.42 -12.32 12.23
CA LEU A 480 -8.14 -12.47 13.50
C LEU A 480 -9.34 -11.53 13.58
N GLY A 481 -9.22 -10.29 13.10
CA GLY A 481 -10.35 -9.38 12.94
C GLY A 481 -11.45 -9.99 12.05
N ASP A 482 -11.06 -10.65 10.94
CA ASP A 482 -12.02 -11.35 10.07
C ASP A 482 -12.68 -12.55 10.77
N VAL A 483 -11.95 -13.31 11.60
CA VAL A 483 -12.49 -14.39 12.44
C VAL A 483 -13.55 -13.85 13.42
N GLU A 484 -13.19 -12.82 14.20
CA GLU A 484 -14.09 -12.24 15.19
C GLU A 484 -15.33 -11.58 14.53
N ARG A 485 -15.17 -10.99 13.35
CA ARG A 485 -16.26 -10.49 12.55
C ARG A 485 -17.24 -11.61 12.15
N VAL A 486 -16.75 -12.78 11.76
CA VAL A 486 -17.60 -13.94 11.42
C VAL A 486 -18.35 -14.45 12.65
N ARG A 487 -17.71 -14.41 13.83
CA ARG A 487 -18.33 -14.76 15.12
C ARG A 487 -19.26 -13.68 15.66
N LYS A 488 -19.32 -12.51 15.00
CA LYS A 488 -20.09 -11.32 15.43
C LYS A 488 -19.57 -10.68 16.74
N HIS A 489 -18.30 -10.89 17.06
CA HIS A 489 -17.63 -10.22 18.17
C HIS A 489 -17.07 -8.88 17.66
N TRP A 490 -17.95 -7.88 17.58
CA TRP A 490 -17.67 -6.65 16.83
C TRP A 490 -16.55 -5.80 17.43
N THR A 491 -16.47 -5.71 18.76
CA THR A 491 -15.47 -4.91 19.49
C THR A 491 -14.07 -5.49 19.31
N GLU A 492 -13.95 -6.80 19.42
CA GLU A 492 -12.71 -7.54 19.23
C GLU A 492 -12.24 -7.44 17.77
N ALA A 493 -13.16 -7.59 16.83
CA ALA A 493 -12.87 -7.44 15.41
C ALA A 493 -12.30 -6.03 15.10
N GLU A 494 -12.93 -4.98 15.60
CA GLU A 494 -12.48 -3.61 15.44
C GLU A 494 -11.08 -3.40 16.04
N THR A 495 -10.83 -3.94 17.23
CA THR A 495 -9.53 -3.86 17.89
C THR A 495 -8.42 -4.49 17.07
N PHE A 496 -8.67 -5.67 16.50
CA PHE A 496 -7.71 -6.35 15.64
C PHE A 496 -7.46 -5.59 14.33
N TYR A 497 -8.48 -5.04 13.67
CA TYR A 497 -8.30 -4.24 12.48
C TYR A 497 -7.50 -2.96 12.74
N LYS A 498 -7.81 -2.25 13.83
CA LYS A 498 -7.04 -1.06 14.24
C LYS A 498 -5.58 -1.42 14.52
N ARG A 499 -5.35 -2.54 15.23
CA ARG A 499 -4.00 -3.03 15.47
C ARG A 499 -3.24 -3.33 14.18
N ALA A 500 -3.89 -3.95 13.18
CA ALA A 500 -3.28 -4.18 11.88
C ALA A 500 -2.89 -2.86 11.17
N ILE A 501 -3.75 -1.84 11.26
CA ILE A 501 -3.48 -0.50 10.70
C ILE A 501 -2.33 0.19 11.44
N ASP A 502 -2.27 0.09 12.77
CA ASP A 502 -1.15 0.66 13.55
C ASP A 502 0.19 0.06 13.13
N LEU A 503 0.19 -1.24 12.80
CA LEU A 503 1.40 -1.95 12.34
C LEU A 503 1.80 -1.57 10.90
N ARG A 504 0.82 -1.26 10.02
CA ARG A 504 1.04 -0.84 8.63
C ARG A 504 0.17 0.37 8.27
N PRO A 505 0.51 1.59 8.72
CA PRO A 505 -0.36 2.77 8.57
C PRO A 505 -0.60 3.22 7.13
N LYS A 506 0.30 2.87 6.21
CA LYS A 506 0.19 3.20 4.77
C LYS A 506 -0.46 2.11 3.93
N ASP A 507 -0.84 0.99 4.54
CA ASP A 507 -1.52 -0.10 3.84
C ASP A 507 -3.00 0.28 3.63
N TRP A 508 -3.33 0.59 2.39
CA TRP A 508 -4.68 1.00 2.00
C TRP A 508 -5.71 -0.12 2.13
N ASP A 509 -5.30 -1.39 1.95
CA ASP A 509 -6.18 -2.56 2.03
C ASP A 509 -6.69 -2.79 3.47
N LEU A 510 -5.88 -2.51 4.48
CA LEU A 510 -6.30 -2.55 5.88
C LEU A 510 -7.36 -1.49 6.18
N ARG A 511 -7.20 -0.28 5.62
CA ARG A 511 -8.21 0.79 5.77
C ARG A 511 -9.49 0.48 5.00
N LEU A 512 -9.38 -0.09 3.80
CA LEU A 512 -10.52 -0.58 3.04
C LEU A 512 -11.28 -1.67 3.82
N THR A 513 -10.55 -2.57 4.48
CA THR A 513 -11.11 -3.64 5.32
C THR A 513 -11.87 -3.07 6.51
N LEU A 514 -11.28 -2.11 7.23
CA LEU A 514 -11.93 -1.44 8.37
C LEU A 514 -13.16 -0.62 7.92
N GLY A 515 -13.06 0.10 6.80
CA GLY A 515 -14.19 0.83 6.22
C GLY A 515 -15.35 -0.10 5.86
N ASN A 516 -15.06 -1.24 5.22
CA ASN A 516 -16.06 -2.26 4.92
C ASN A 516 -16.69 -2.87 6.19
N PHE A 517 -15.91 -3.02 7.25
CA PHE A 517 -16.40 -3.48 8.55
C PHE A 517 -17.38 -2.47 9.15
N TYR A 518 -17.05 -1.19 9.19
CA TYR A 518 -17.95 -0.13 9.67
C TYR A 518 -19.22 -0.02 8.81
N PHE A 519 -19.05 -0.06 7.49
CA PHE A 519 -20.17 0.04 6.55
C PHE A 519 -21.22 -1.06 6.78
N ARG A 520 -20.78 -2.31 7.00
CA ARG A 520 -21.66 -3.45 7.30
C ARG A 520 -22.39 -3.33 8.63
N GLN A 521 -21.91 -2.50 9.55
CA GLN A 521 -22.54 -2.21 10.83
C GLN A 521 -23.36 -0.92 10.81
N SER A 522 -23.62 -0.37 9.63
CA SER A 522 -24.31 0.91 9.43
C SER A 522 -23.62 2.11 10.09
N ARG A 523 -22.34 1.97 10.45
CA ARG A 523 -21.48 3.05 10.97
C ARG A 523 -20.87 3.83 9.81
N TYR A 524 -21.73 4.53 9.08
CA TYR A 524 -21.37 5.12 7.78
C TYR A 524 -20.38 6.28 7.89
N ALA A 525 -20.43 7.05 8.98
CA ALA A 525 -19.48 8.16 9.20
C ALA A 525 -18.04 7.65 9.43
N GLU A 526 -17.86 6.56 10.18
CA GLU A 526 -16.53 5.96 10.36
C GLU A 526 -16.08 5.23 9.09
N ALA A 527 -17.02 4.63 8.34
CA ALA A 527 -16.72 4.03 7.04
C ALA A 527 -16.22 5.09 6.03
N GLU A 528 -16.88 6.26 5.98
CA GLU A 528 -16.48 7.41 5.18
C GLU A 528 -15.03 7.83 5.47
N GLN A 529 -14.68 8.02 6.75
CA GLN A 529 -13.32 8.40 7.15
C GLN A 529 -12.28 7.35 6.69
N ALA A 530 -12.59 6.07 6.88
CA ALA A 530 -11.70 5.00 6.47
C ALA A 530 -11.52 4.93 4.94
N PHE A 531 -12.60 5.09 4.15
CA PHE A 531 -12.54 5.09 2.69
C PHE A 531 -11.88 6.36 2.12
N ALA A 532 -12.09 7.53 2.75
CA ALA A 532 -11.39 8.76 2.39
C ALA A 532 -9.87 8.60 2.54
N GLU A 533 -9.41 7.92 3.59
CA GLU A 533 -7.99 7.59 3.74
C GLU A 533 -7.48 6.65 2.63
N VAL A 534 -8.30 5.70 2.14
CA VAL A 534 -7.92 4.87 0.97
C VAL A 534 -7.68 5.74 -0.25
N THR A 535 -8.57 6.69 -0.56
CA THR A 535 -8.42 7.58 -1.73
C THR A 535 -7.24 8.54 -1.58
N ARG A 536 -6.88 8.93 -0.35
CA ARG A 536 -5.69 9.74 -0.06
C ARG A 536 -4.40 8.94 -0.24
N LEU A 537 -4.35 7.69 0.23
CA LEU A 537 -3.16 6.83 0.13
C LEU A 537 -2.92 6.35 -1.30
N VAL A 538 -4.00 6.06 -2.03
CA VAL A 538 -3.94 5.51 -3.39
C VAL A 538 -4.98 6.23 -4.28
N PRO A 539 -4.63 7.40 -4.86
CA PRO A 539 -5.57 8.24 -5.62
C PRO A 539 -6.12 7.61 -6.91
N ASP A 540 -5.56 6.50 -7.38
CA ASP A 540 -6.03 5.74 -8.54
C ASP A 540 -6.71 4.40 -8.15
N CYS A 541 -7.14 4.24 -6.89
CA CYS A 541 -7.87 3.07 -6.40
C CYS A 541 -9.39 3.27 -6.57
N TYR A 542 -9.99 2.62 -7.57
CA TYR A 542 -11.43 2.74 -7.81
C TYR A 542 -12.29 2.23 -6.64
N LEU A 543 -11.79 1.24 -5.86
CA LEU A 543 -12.50 0.69 -4.70
C LEU A 543 -12.69 1.73 -3.60
N GLY A 544 -11.68 2.58 -3.37
CA GLY A 544 -11.75 3.67 -2.41
C GLY A 544 -12.89 4.63 -2.74
N TYR A 545 -12.91 5.15 -3.96
CA TYR A 545 -13.96 6.07 -4.42
C TYR A 545 -15.34 5.43 -4.47
N ARG A 546 -15.46 4.20 -4.96
CA ARG A 546 -16.73 3.49 -5.00
C ARG A 546 -17.33 3.30 -3.60
N ASN A 547 -16.52 2.89 -2.64
CA ASN A 547 -16.97 2.62 -1.28
C ASN A 547 -17.23 3.92 -0.51
N LEU A 548 -16.43 4.98 -0.75
CA LEU A 548 -16.68 6.32 -0.21
C LEU A 548 -18.00 6.88 -0.73
N GLY A 549 -18.26 6.76 -2.04
CA GLY A 549 -19.54 7.12 -2.63
C GLY A 549 -20.72 6.35 -2.03
N GLY A 550 -20.52 5.05 -1.70
CA GLY A 550 -21.49 4.24 -0.98
C GLY A 550 -21.75 4.75 0.44
N ALA A 551 -20.70 5.14 1.18
CA ALA A 551 -20.83 5.69 2.53
C ALA A 551 -21.60 7.02 2.51
N TYR A 552 -21.30 7.92 1.58
CA TYR A 552 -22.07 9.16 1.37
C TYR A 552 -23.54 8.88 1.03
N HIS A 553 -23.78 7.95 0.11
CA HIS A 553 -25.15 7.59 -0.29
C HIS A 553 -25.98 7.12 0.92
N MET A 554 -25.41 6.26 1.77
CA MET A 554 -26.11 5.74 2.95
C MET A 554 -26.37 6.83 4.01
N GLN A 555 -25.60 7.90 4.01
CA GLN A 555 -25.80 9.10 4.84
C GLN A 555 -26.75 10.14 4.17
N ALA A 556 -27.33 9.82 3.02
CA ALA A 556 -28.13 10.71 2.18
C ALA A 556 -27.37 11.92 1.60
N HIS A 557 -26.07 11.89 1.61
CA HIS A 557 -25.21 12.85 0.91
C HIS A 557 -25.09 12.42 -0.58
N PHE A 558 -26.24 12.45 -1.28
CA PHE A 558 -26.34 11.84 -2.62
C PHE A 558 -25.49 12.57 -3.67
N ALA A 559 -25.29 13.86 -3.54
CA ALA A 559 -24.48 14.65 -4.48
C ALA A 559 -23.00 14.30 -4.36
N GLU A 560 -22.48 14.24 -3.13
CA GLU A 560 -21.13 13.80 -2.80
C GLU A 560 -20.92 12.35 -3.23
N GLY A 561 -21.90 11.48 -2.94
CA GLY A 561 -21.88 10.09 -3.37
C GLY A 561 -21.77 9.95 -4.89
N SER A 562 -22.57 10.72 -5.65
CA SER A 562 -22.51 10.72 -7.12
C SER A 562 -21.14 11.17 -7.64
N ALA A 563 -20.54 12.19 -7.03
CA ALA A 563 -19.23 12.68 -7.43
C ALA A 563 -18.15 11.61 -7.23
N GLU A 564 -18.17 10.88 -6.12
CA GLU A 564 -17.20 9.82 -5.85
C GLU A 564 -17.42 8.59 -6.77
N PHE A 565 -18.67 8.21 -7.07
CA PHE A 565 -18.95 7.17 -8.06
C PHE A 565 -18.46 7.55 -9.45
N GLN A 566 -18.59 8.81 -9.87
CA GLN A 566 -18.04 9.29 -11.14
C GLN A 566 -16.52 9.16 -11.19
N LYS A 567 -15.79 9.52 -10.11
CA LYS A 567 -14.34 9.32 -10.02
C LYS A 567 -13.99 7.83 -10.12
N ALA A 568 -14.71 6.95 -9.43
CA ALA A 568 -14.51 5.51 -9.52
C ALA A 568 -14.68 5.00 -10.97
N LEU A 569 -15.71 5.50 -11.69
CA LEU A 569 -15.99 5.12 -13.09
C LEU A 569 -14.94 5.65 -14.07
N GLN A 570 -14.31 6.79 -13.80
CA GLN A 570 -13.19 7.30 -14.60
C GLN A 570 -11.96 6.36 -14.51
N ILE A 571 -11.75 5.72 -13.35
CA ILE A 571 -10.64 4.80 -13.13
C ILE A 571 -10.99 3.41 -13.69
N LYS A 572 -12.15 2.85 -13.29
CA LYS A 572 -12.62 1.52 -13.72
C LYS A 572 -14.13 1.52 -13.91
N PRO A 573 -14.63 1.54 -15.15
CA PRO A 573 -16.06 1.34 -15.43
C PRO A 573 -16.53 -0.04 -14.94
N SER A 574 -17.69 -0.08 -14.25
CA SER A 574 -18.32 -1.34 -13.83
C SER A 574 -19.83 -1.18 -13.69
N ALA A 575 -20.58 -2.25 -13.98
CA ALA A 575 -22.03 -2.27 -13.86
C ALA A 575 -22.51 -1.85 -12.47
N SER A 576 -21.86 -2.35 -11.41
CA SER A 576 -22.23 -2.05 -10.03
C SER A 576 -22.03 -0.57 -9.69
N THR A 577 -20.94 0.05 -10.15
CA THR A 577 -20.69 1.47 -9.90
C THR A 577 -21.64 2.38 -10.69
N TYR A 578 -21.96 2.02 -11.93
CA TYR A 578 -23.01 2.71 -12.69
C TYR A 578 -24.39 2.60 -12.03
N SER A 579 -24.74 1.42 -11.50
CA SER A 579 -26.00 1.22 -10.76
C SER A 579 -26.04 2.09 -9.48
N ASN A 580 -24.94 2.15 -8.72
CA ASN A 580 -24.84 3.00 -7.54
C ASN A 580 -24.94 4.49 -7.89
N LEU A 581 -24.24 4.93 -8.94
CA LEU A 581 -24.36 6.30 -9.46
C LEU A 581 -25.80 6.64 -9.84
N GLY A 582 -26.43 5.75 -10.62
CA GLY A 582 -27.82 5.94 -11.04
C GLY A 582 -28.78 6.03 -9.86
N THR A 583 -28.58 5.19 -8.82
CA THR A 583 -29.37 5.23 -7.59
C THR A 583 -29.17 6.55 -6.84
N SER A 584 -27.92 7.04 -6.69
CA SER A 584 -27.66 8.34 -6.05
C SER A 584 -28.28 9.51 -6.84
N LEU A 585 -28.22 9.47 -8.17
CA LEU A 585 -28.86 10.48 -9.02
C LEU A 585 -30.40 10.43 -8.93
N PHE A 586 -30.96 9.23 -8.81
CA PHE A 586 -32.40 9.03 -8.62
C PHE A 586 -32.88 9.72 -7.34
N PHE A 587 -32.21 9.50 -6.21
CA PHE A 587 -32.57 10.13 -4.94
C PHE A 587 -32.32 11.65 -4.90
N GLN A 588 -31.51 12.20 -5.83
CA GLN A 588 -31.40 13.65 -6.06
C GLN A 588 -32.55 14.21 -6.92
N GLY A 589 -33.44 13.38 -7.46
CA GLY A 589 -34.45 13.78 -8.42
C GLY A 589 -33.93 14.00 -9.85
N LEU A 590 -32.67 13.64 -10.11
CA LEU A 590 -32.03 13.79 -11.43
C LEU A 590 -32.32 12.57 -12.32
N TYR A 591 -33.62 12.30 -12.53
CA TYR A 591 -34.11 11.06 -13.13
C TYR A 591 -33.55 10.79 -14.52
N GLN A 592 -33.44 11.81 -15.39
CA GLN A 592 -32.89 11.64 -16.73
C GLN A 592 -31.41 11.21 -16.70
N GLN A 593 -30.62 11.76 -15.78
CA GLN A 593 -29.23 11.36 -15.61
C GLN A 593 -29.13 9.96 -14.99
N SER A 594 -30.03 9.62 -14.07
CA SER A 594 -30.16 8.30 -13.50
C SER A 594 -30.42 7.24 -14.59
N VAL A 595 -31.33 7.53 -15.55
CA VAL A 595 -31.57 6.63 -16.69
C VAL A 595 -30.29 6.33 -17.45
N VAL A 596 -29.52 7.35 -17.81
CA VAL A 596 -28.26 7.18 -18.57
C VAL A 596 -27.27 6.27 -17.80
N ALA A 597 -27.15 6.46 -16.49
CA ALA A 597 -26.28 5.63 -15.67
C ALA A 597 -26.81 4.19 -15.56
N MET A 598 -28.12 4.00 -15.38
CA MET A 598 -28.74 2.67 -15.27
C MET A 598 -28.72 1.91 -16.61
N GLU A 599 -28.88 2.59 -17.76
CA GLU A 599 -28.69 1.96 -19.08
C GLU A 599 -27.28 1.38 -19.21
N LYS A 600 -26.24 2.13 -18.77
CA LYS A 600 -24.85 1.64 -18.74
C LYS A 600 -24.68 0.46 -17.77
N ALA A 601 -25.34 0.49 -16.61
CA ALA A 601 -25.32 -0.63 -15.67
C ALA A 601 -25.90 -1.91 -16.29
N VAL A 602 -27.00 -1.79 -17.01
CA VAL A 602 -27.63 -2.92 -17.72
C VAL A 602 -26.77 -3.38 -18.89
N GLU A 603 -26.21 -2.46 -19.71
CA GLU A 603 -25.34 -2.80 -20.81
C GLU A 603 -24.14 -3.67 -20.37
N MET A 604 -23.53 -3.31 -19.25
CA MET A 604 -22.36 -4.02 -18.70
C MET A 604 -22.71 -5.23 -17.82
N GLY A 605 -23.92 -5.32 -17.29
CA GLY A 605 -24.36 -6.35 -16.36
C GLY A 605 -25.79 -6.83 -16.62
N ALA A 606 -26.07 -7.22 -17.86
CA ALA A 606 -27.41 -7.63 -18.31
C ALA A 606 -28.02 -8.79 -17.51
N ASN A 607 -27.20 -9.66 -16.91
CA ASN A 607 -27.65 -10.80 -16.13
C ASN A 607 -28.03 -10.45 -14.67
N ASN A 608 -27.86 -9.18 -14.25
CA ASN A 608 -28.21 -8.76 -12.90
C ASN A 608 -29.63 -8.18 -12.87
N VAL A 609 -30.58 -8.91 -12.33
CA VAL A 609 -31.98 -8.50 -12.16
C VAL A 609 -32.12 -7.12 -11.51
N GLN A 610 -31.28 -6.79 -10.51
CA GLN A 610 -31.38 -5.52 -9.80
C GLN A 610 -31.10 -4.32 -10.71
N ASN A 611 -30.19 -4.46 -11.69
CA ASN A 611 -29.94 -3.40 -12.65
C ASN A 611 -31.19 -3.09 -13.49
N TRP A 612 -31.92 -4.12 -13.89
CA TRP A 612 -33.18 -3.96 -14.62
C TRP A 612 -34.28 -3.31 -13.79
N ILE A 613 -34.42 -3.69 -12.49
CA ILE A 613 -35.36 -3.07 -11.58
C ILE A 613 -35.04 -1.58 -11.42
N ASN A 614 -33.78 -1.25 -11.14
CA ASN A 614 -33.35 0.14 -10.95
C ASN A 614 -33.52 0.98 -12.22
N LEU A 615 -33.30 0.40 -13.41
CA LEU A 615 -33.57 1.07 -14.69
C LEU A 615 -35.07 1.32 -14.88
N GLY A 616 -35.91 0.32 -14.53
CA GLY A 616 -37.37 0.46 -14.55
C GLY A 616 -37.83 1.61 -13.66
N ASP A 617 -37.27 1.72 -12.45
CA ASP A 617 -37.57 2.81 -11.50
C ASP A 617 -37.14 4.17 -12.10
N ALA A 618 -35.93 4.26 -12.67
CA ALA A 618 -35.46 5.49 -13.31
C ALA A 618 -36.34 5.95 -14.47
N TYR A 619 -36.75 5.01 -15.35
CA TYR A 619 -37.70 5.34 -16.42
C TYR A 619 -39.08 5.74 -15.91
N ARG A 620 -39.62 5.05 -14.88
CA ARG A 620 -40.93 5.32 -14.31
C ARG A 620 -41.05 6.76 -13.79
N TRP A 621 -39.96 7.31 -13.23
CA TRP A 621 -39.90 8.68 -12.71
C TRP A 621 -39.45 9.71 -13.74
N THR A 622 -39.12 9.29 -14.97
CA THR A 622 -38.77 10.20 -16.06
C THR A 622 -39.99 10.40 -16.97
N PRO A 623 -40.52 11.63 -17.06
CA PRO A 623 -41.72 11.90 -17.86
C PRO A 623 -41.60 11.41 -19.31
N GLY A 624 -42.64 10.75 -19.80
CA GLY A 624 -42.71 10.22 -21.16
C GLY A 624 -42.00 8.89 -21.41
N ASN A 625 -41.51 8.22 -20.35
CA ASN A 625 -40.86 6.91 -20.43
C ASN A 625 -41.65 5.78 -19.73
N GLU A 626 -42.94 6.00 -19.43
CA GLU A 626 -43.79 5.09 -18.68
C GLU A 626 -43.90 3.70 -19.36
N ASP A 627 -43.99 3.65 -20.68
CA ASP A 627 -44.06 2.39 -21.43
C ASP A 627 -42.70 1.66 -21.45
N LYS A 628 -41.59 2.39 -21.56
CA LYS A 628 -40.27 1.81 -21.41
C LYS A 628 -40.05 1.19 -20.03
N ALA A 629 -40.54 1.85 -18.98
CA ALA A 629 -40.50 1.31 -17.62
C ALA A 629 -41.20 -0.04 -17.53
N LYS A 630 -42.43 -0.17 -18.10
CA LYS A 630 -43.18 -1.43 -18.14
C LYS A 630 -42.43 -2.54 -18.86
N ASP A 631 -41.81 -2.26 -19.99
CA ASP A 631 -41.03 -3.24 -20.76
C ASP A 631 -39.79 -3.71 -20.02
N VAL A 632 -39.10 -2.81 -19.33
CA VAL A 632 -37.97 -3.13 -18.49
C VAL A 632 -38.38 -3.99 -17.29
N TYR A 633 -39.49 -3.68 -16.60
CA TYR A 633 -40.00 -4.52 -15.54
C TYR A 633 -40.45 -5.92 -16.04
N ARG A 634 -41.04 -6.02 -17.22
CA ARG A 634 -41.37 -7.33 -17.84
C ARG A 634 -40.09 -8.16 -18.08
N THR A 635 -38.99 -7.52 -18.46
CA THR A 635 -37.71 -8.20 -18.59
C THR A 635 -37.23 -8.72 -17.21
N ALA A 636 -37.26 -7.87 -16.18
CA ALA A 636 -36.93 -8.28 -14.82
C ALA A 636 -37.84 -9.44 -14.30
N ILE A 637 -39.14 -9.37 -14.55
CA ILE A 637 -40.13 -10.45 -14.22
C ILE A 637 -39.72 -11.77 -14.88
N LYS A 638 -39.36 -11.75 -16.16
CA LYS A 638 -38.91 -12.96 -16.88
C LYS A 638 -37.65 -13.56 -16.25
N MET A 639 -36.70 -12.75 -15.90
CA MET A 639 -35.45 -13.19 -15.25
C MET A 639 -35.73 -13.79 -13.88
N ILE A 640 -36.50 -13.10 -13.04
CA ILE A 640 -36.86 -13.59 -11.69
C ILE A 640 -37.60 -14.92 -11.78
N ARG A 641 -38.55 -15.07 -12.69
CA ARG A 641 -39.25 -16.36 -12.91
C ARG A 641 -38.28 -17.46 -13.33
N GLY A 642 -37.29 -17.17 -14.13
CA GLY A 642 -36.22 -18.11 -14.47
C GLY A 642 -35.42 -18.58 -13.23
N GLU A 643 -35.06 -17.68 -12.34
CA GLU A 643 -34.35 -18.00 -11.10
C GLU A 643 -35.25 -18.77 -10.12
N LEU A 644 -36.53 -18.40 -10.00
CA LEU A 644 -37.51 -19.07 -9.16
C LEU A 644 -37.81 -20.52 -9.61
N SER A 645 -37.55 -20.87 -10.88
CA SER A 645 -37.69 -22.27 -11.32
C SER A 645 -36.77 -23.24 -10.57
N ALA A 646 -35.63 -22.76 -10.09
CA ALA A 646 -34.69 -23.52 -9.26
C ALA A 646 -34.87 -23.27 -7.75
N LYS A 647 -35.56 -22.17 -7.36
CA LYS A 647 -35.70 -21.72 -5.95
C LYS A 647 -37.13 -21.24 -5.67
N ALA A 648 -38.11 -22.10 -5.86
CA ALA A 648 -39.54 -21.74 -5.86
C ALA A 648 -40.01 -20.97 -4.60
N ASN A 649 -39.40 -21.20 -3.43
CA ASN A 649 -39.76 -20.60 -2.15
C ASN A 649 -38.82 -19.49 -1.68
N ASP A 650 -38.02 -18.91 -2.58
CA ASP A 650 -37.14 -17.79 -2.23
C ASP A 650 -38.00 -16.51 -2.05
N ALA A 651 -38.27 -16.13 -0.81
CA ALA A 651 -39.12 -15.00 -0.46
C ALA A 651 -38.56 -13.66 -0.94
N ASP A 652 -37.24 -13.50 -1.00
CA ASP A 652 -36.58 -12.28 -1.51
C ASP A 652 -36.85 -12.12 -3.02
N LEU A 653 -36.63 -13.18 -3.81
CA LEU A 653 -36.95 -13.17 -5.25
C LEU A 653 -38.44 -12.96 -5.51
N ARG A 654 -39.32 -13.63 -4.75
CA ARG A 654 -40.76 -13.48 -4.89
C ARG A 654 -41.26 -12.10 -4.53
N SER A 655 -40.69 -11.44 -3.48
CA SER A 655 -41.03 -10.05 -3.13
C SER A 655 -40.61 -9.07 -4.23
N ARG A 656 -39.47 -9.30 -4.89
CA ARG A 656 -39.04 -8.52 -6.06
C ARG A 656 -39.95 -8.76 -7.26
N LEU A 657 -40.42 -9.99 -7.46
CA LEU A 657 -41.40 -10.32 -8.50
C LEU A 657 -42.69 -9.53 -8.30
N ALA A 658 -43.26 -9.57 -7.09
CA ALA A 658 -44.45 -8.82 -6.74
C ALA A 658 -44.30 -7.30 -6.99
N LEU A 659 -43.12 -6.73 -6.61
CA LEU A 659 -42.82 -5.32 -6.84
C LEU A 659 -42.77 -4.97 -8.34
N CYS A 660 -42.08 -5.77 -9.16
CA CYS A 660 -42.01 -5.56 -10.60
C CYS A 660 -43.43 -5.70 -11.26
N MET A 661 -44.21 -6.66 -10.84
CA MET A 661 -45.61 -6.84 -11.30
C MET A 661 -46.48 -5.63 -10.94
N ALA A 662 -46.39 -5.11 -9.71
CA ALA A 662 -47.12 -3.91 -9.28
C ALA A 662 -46.77 -2.70 -10.16
N LYS A 663 -45.46 -2.48 -10.34
CA LYS A 663 -44.91 -1.33 -11.12
C LYS A 663 -45.16 -1.46 -12.64
N SER A 664 -45.27 -2.69 -13.18
CA SER A 664 -45.63 -2.92 -14.59
C SER A 664 -47.13 -2.81 -14.87
N GLY A 665 -47.97 -2.76 -13.80
CA GLY A 665 -49.41 -2.64 -13.88
C GLY A 665 -50.18 -3.96 -13.72
N GLU A 666 -49.50 -5.07 -13.46
CA GLU A 666 -50.09 -6.41 -13.19
C GLU A 666 -50.58 -6.51 -11.75
N LYS A 667 -51.43 -5.55 -11.31
CA LYS A 667 -51.80 -5.35 -9.89
C LYS A 667 -52.40 -6.55 -9.20
N LYS A 668 -53.26 -7.31 -9.90
CA LYS A 668 -53.93 -8.49 -9.32
C LYS A 668 -52.90 -9.57 -8.98
N GLN A 669 -52.03 -9.89 -9.92
CA GLN A 669 -50.99 -10.91 -9.74
C GLN A 669 -49.96 -10.46 -8.69
N ALA A 670 -49.63 -9.17 -8.66
CA ALA A 670 -48.75 -8.60 -7.64
C ALA A 670 -49.28 -8.79 -6.22
N LEU A 671 -50.59 -8.58 -6.01
CA LEU A 671 -51.25 -8.78 -4.71
C LEU A 671 -51.32 -10.25 -4.32
N GLU A 672 -51.61 -11.16 -5.24
CA GLU A 672 -51.58 -12.60 -5.02
C GLU A 672 -50.20 -13.08 -4.61
N GLU A 673 -49.16 -12.60 -5.30
CA GLU A 673 -47.74 -12.92 -4.99
C GLU A 673 -47.32 -12.31 -3.66
N ALA A 674 -47.71 -11.07 -3.37
CA ALA A 674 -47.38 -10.39 -2.11
C ALA A 674 -47.96 -11.15 -0.89
N ALA A 675 -49.22 -11.58 -0.98
CA ALA A 675 -49.88 -12.37 0.08
C ALA A 675 -49.14 -13.71 0.31
N ALA A 676 -48.74 -14.39 -0.77
CA ALA A 676 -47.98 -15.63 -0.67
C ALA A 676 -46.59 -15.40 -0.03
N VAL A 677 -45.90 -14.31 -0.36
CA VAL A 677 -44.60 -13.94 0.21
C VAL A 677 -44.74 -13.65 1.71
N GLU A 678 -45.75 -12.87 2.12
CA GLU A 678 -45.95 -12.50 3.51
C GLU A 678 -46.21 -13.73 4.42
N ALA A 679 -46.78 -14.81 3.85
CA ALA A 679 -46.94 -16.09 4.54
C ALA A 679 -45.63 -16.89 4.65
N LEU A 680 -44.65 -16.65 3.76
CA LEU A 680 -43.37 -17.37 3.74
C LEU A 680 -42.31 -16.70 4.64
N ASP A 681 -42.21 -15.37 4.61
CA ASP A 681 -41.13 -14.61 5.26
C ASP A 681 -41.63 -13.22 5.67
N ARG A 682 -41.37 -12.86 6.91
CA ARG A 682 -41.68 -11.54 7.48
C ARG A 682 -40.44 -10.75 7.91
N THR A 683 -39.31 -10.96 7.24
CA THR A 683 -38.12 -10.18 7.50
C THR A 683 -38.30 -8.70 7.08
N ALA A 684 -37.57 -7.80 7.73
CA ALA A 684 -37.68 -6.36 7.51
C ALA A 684 -37.58 -5.96 6.04
N SER A 685 -36.63 -6.54 5.30
CA SER A 685 -36.38 -6.25 3.89
C SER A 685 -37.50 -6.77 2.95
N VAL A 686 -38.09 -7.90 3.25
CA VAL A 686 -39.24 -8.45 2.50
C VAL A 686 -40.47 -7.57 2.74
N LEU A 687 -40.81 -7.32 4.02
CA LEU A 687 -41.96 -6.49 4.40
C LEU A 687 -41.86 -5.08 3.81
N SER A 688 -40.67 -4.44 3.80
CA SER A 688 -40.50 -3.08 3.23
C SER A 688 -40.86 -3.03 1.75
N ARG A 689 -40.48 -4.04 0.94
CA ARG A 689 -40.92 -4.14 -0.46
C ARG A 689 -42.43 -4.35 -0.61
N LEU A 690 -43.04 -5.15 0.27
CA LEU A 690 -44.47 -5.34 0.24
C LEU A 690 -45.26 -4.08 0.57
N VAL A 691 -44.75 -3.19 1.43
CA VAL A 691 -45.34 -1.86 1.64
C VAL A 691 -45.48 -1.12 0.32
N THR A 692 -44.41 -1.07 -0.47
CA THR A 692 -44.44 -0.43 -1.80
C THR A 692 -45.36 -1.14 -2.78
N VAL A 693 -45.42 -2.50 -2.76
CA VAL A 693 -46.36 -3.26 -3.58
C VAL A 693 -47.79 -2.88 -3.26
N TYR A 694 -48.19 -2.89 -1.98
CA TYR A 694 -49.55 -2.56 -1.54
C TYR A 694 -49.90 -1.09 -1.87
N GLU A 695 -49.01 -0.14 -1.66
CA GLU A 695 -49.25 1.27 -1.99
C GLU A 695 -49.44 1.48 -3.50
N VAL A 696 -48.54 0.93 -4.34
CA VAL A 696 -48.65 1.02 -5.81
C VAL A 696 -49.93 0.33 -6.32
N CYS A 697 -50.38 -0.72 -5.66
CA CYS A 697 -51.64 -1.39 -6.00
C CYS A 697 -52.88 -0.66 -5.44
N GLY A 698 -52.73 0.38 -4.62
CA GLY A 698 -53.85 1.15 -4.03
C GLY A 698 -54.43 0.53 -2.77
N GLN A 699 -53.73 -0.41 -2.14
CA GLN A 699 -54.14 -1.10 -0.89
C GLN A 699 -53.54 -0.40 0.33
N ARG A 700 -53.85 0.91 0.51
CA ARG A 700 -53.26 1.80 1.50
C ARG A 700 -53.28 1.26 2.93
N ARG A 701 -54.40 0.67 3.35
CA ARG A 701 -54.51 0.08 4.68
C ARG A 701 -53.50 -1.05 4.90
N GLN A 702 -53.42 -1.96 3.93
CA GLN A 702 -52.42 -3.04 3.98
C GLN A 702 -51.01 -2.53 3.97
N ALA A 703 -50.74 -1.47 3.17
CA ALA A 703 -49.41 -0.80 3.17
C ALA A 703 -49.03 -0.29 4.57
N LEU A 704 -49.97 0.39 5.29
CA LEU A 704 -49.72 0.86 6.65
C LEU A 704 -49.55 -0.28 7.67
N ASP A 705 -50.36 -1.32 7.59
CA ASP A 705 -50.30 -2.49 8.48
C ASP A 705 -48.96 -3.23 8.27
N THR A 706 -48.53 -3.40 7.01
CA THR A 706 -47.24 -4.03 6.65
C THR A 706 -46.06 -3.14 7.05
N MET A 707 -46.20 -1.80 6.93
CA MET A 707 -45.19 -0.86 7.39
C MET A 707 -44.97 -0.97 8.91
N ALA A 708 -46.03 -1.05 9.68
CA ALA A 708 -45.94 -1.27 11.12
C ALA A 708 -45.21 -2.58 11.46
N ALA A 709 -45.45 -3.64 10.70
CA ALA A 709 -44.76 -4.92 10.84
C ALA A 709 -43.29 -4.83 10.45
N ALA A 710 -42.96 -4.12 9.36
CA ALA A 710 -41.58 -3.91 8.92
C ALA A 710 -40.76 -3.11 9.96
N LEU A 711 -41.32 -2.06 10.54
CA LEU A 711 -40.70 -1.29 11.61
C LEU A 711 -40.44 -2.15 12.85
N LYS A 712 -41.40 -2.97 13.24
CA LYS A 712 -41.25 -3.93 14.34
C LYS A 712 -40.17 -4.99 14.05
N ALA A 713 -39.99 -5.35 12.79
CA ALA A 713 -38.92 -6.24 12.34
C ALA A 713 -37.56 -5.55 12.21
N GLY A 714 -37.45 -4.25 12.52
CA GLY A 714 -36.19 -3.48 12.53
C GLY A 714 -35.89 -2.70 11.25
N TYR A 715 -36.88 -2.48 10.34
CA TYR A 715 -36.71 -1.59 9.20
C TYR A 715 -36.70 -0.12 9.64
N SER A 716 -35.95 0.74 8.94
CA SER A 716 -35.82 2.16 9.30
C SER A 716 -37.02 2.99 8.81
N MET A 717 -37.62 3.82 9.69
CA MET A 717 -38.60 4.80 9.28
C MET A 717 -38.02 5.85 8.32
N GLU A 718 -36.75 6.15 8.47
CA GLU A 718 -36.05 7.11 7.61
C GLU A 718 -36.00 6.64 6.16
N GLU A 719 -35.78 5.32 5.92
CA GLU A 719 -35.83 4.73 4.59
C GLU A 719 -37.23 4.83 3.97
N PHE A 720 -38.29 4.59 4.71
CA PHE A 720 -39.66 4.81 4.24
C PHE A 720 -39.95 6.28 3.94
N SER A 721 -39.38 7.20 4.70
CA SER A 721 -39.52 8.62 4.48
C SER A 721 -38.83 9.12 3.21
N ARG A 722 -37.87 8.35 2.70
CA ARG A 722 -37.11 8.68 1.48
C ARG A 722 -37.65 8.01 0.21
N ASP A 723 -38.42 6.94 0.33
CA ASP A 723 -38.97 6.22 -0.83
C ASP A 723 -39.97 7.10 -1.60
N PRO A 724 -39.66 7.48 -2.86
CA PRO A 724 -40.56 8.33 -3.65
C PRO A 724 -41.90 7.65 -3.97
N GLU A 725 -41.99 6.30 -4.01
CA GLU A 725 -43.23 5.58 -4.23
C GLU A 725 -44.23 5.73 -3.05
N LEU A 726 -43.75 6.15 -1.88
CA LEU A 726 -44.54 6.33 -0.67
C LEU A 726 -44.94 7.80 -0.39
N LEU A 727 -44.75 8.70 -1.37
CA LEU A 727 -45.12 10.12 -1.24
C LEU A 727 -46.56 10.33 -0.79
N GLU A 728 -47.51 9.60 -1.38
CA GLU A 728 -48.92 9.70 -1.05
C GLU A 728 -49.26 8.99 0.27
N LEU A 729 -48.58 7.90 0.61
CA LEU A 729 -48.72 7.24 1.89
C LEU A 729 -48.29 8.13 3.05
N ARG A 730 -47.26 8.94 2.85
CA ARG A 730 -46.74 9.90 3.86
C ARG A 730 -47.75 10.98 4.23
N LYS A 731 -48.72 11.28 3.36
CA LYS A 731 -49.79 12.26 3.64
C LYS A 731 -50.91 11.64 4.47
N ASP A 732 -50.90 10.32 4.64
CA ASP A 732 -51.94 9.61 5.38
C ASP A 732 -51.82 9.84 6.90
N PRO A 733 -52.91 10.11 7.63
CA PRO A 733 -52.87 10.22 9.10
C PRO A 733 -52.34 8.96 9.80
N GLY A 734 -52.52 7.78 9.21
CA GLY A 734 -51.97 6.51 9.70
C GLY A 734 -50.45 6.48 9.70
N PHE A 735 -49.81 7.06 8.67
CA PHE A 735 -48.35 7.20 8.62
C PHE A 735 -47.83 8.07 9.76
N HIS A 736 -48.44 9.26 9.96
CA HIS A 736 -48.05 10.15 11.06
C HIS A 736 -48.23 9.51 12.44
N LYS A 737 -49.27 8.69 12.59
CA LYS A 737 -49.49 7.91 13.81
C LYS A 737 -48.40 6.88 14.06
N LEU A 738 -47.94 6.19 13.00
CA LEU A 738 -46.80 5.25 13.10
C LEU A 738 -45.52 5.95 13.47
N VAL A 739 -45.24 7.11 12.89
CA VAL A 739 -44.05 7.95 13.24
C VAL A 739 -44.11 8.35 14.71
N ALA A 740 -45.29 8.77 15.22
CA ALA A 740 -45.42 9.22 16.61
C ALA A 740 -45.35 8.06 17.64
N MET A 741 -45.50 6.81 17.21
CA MET A 741 -45.39 5.62 18.08
C MET A 741 -43.95 5.10 18.21
N LEU A 742 -43.03 5.59 17.40
CA LEU A 742 -41.62 5.22 17.53
C LEU A 742 -41.01 5.97 18.73
N PRO A 743 -40.29 5.28 19.63
CA PRO A 743 -39.52 5.97 20.65
C PRO A 743 -38.49 6.91 19.98
N ASP A 744 -38.33 8.11 20.56
CA ASP A 744 -37.27 9.04 20.15
C ASP A 744 -35.96 8.27 20.05
N GLN A 745 -35.54 7.93 18.84
CA GLN A 745 -34.18 7.41 18.64
C GLN A 745 -33.23 8.60 18.83
N PRO A 746 -32.29 8.54 19.79
CA PRO A 746 -31.29 9.58 19.86
C PRO A 746 -30.53 9.54 18.54
N HIS A 747 -30.38 10.69 17.93
CA HIS A 747 -29.51 10.89 16.77
C HIS A 747 -28.14 10.32 17.07
N LYS A 748 -27.83 9.13 16.55
CA LYS A 748 -26.51 8.51 16.62
C LYS A 748 -25.72 8.85 15.36
#